data_a878abdc0b12f4f8db71eb2be00eb2a2
#
_entry.id   a878abdc0b12f4f8db71eb2be00eb2a2
#
_cell.length_a   1.000
_cell.length_b   1.000
_cell.length_c   1.000
_cell.angle_alpha   90.00
_cell.angle_beta   90.00
_cell.angle_gamma   90.00
#
_symmetry.space_group_name_H-M   'P 1'
#
loop_
_entity.id
_entity.type
_entity.pdbx_description
1 polymer ?
#
loop_
_entity_poly.entity_id
_entity_poly.type
_entity_poly.pdbx_seq_one_letter_code
_entity_poly.pdbx_strand_id
1 'polypeptide(L)'
;MDHVEFTDRRSLPMMALRGLTVFPGMMLTFEVERSMSIAALNMAMSDDQIIYLVPQIDIATDIPTPEDVYGVGTVCRIKQMMKQPGSKTVRVMAEGIERGRTLAVRTDTPCFVAEVEPMPDAAERKTARIEALIRHCCNLFDAYVTVSGNMAPESVITVLGSTNAGFVSNFIAQHVFLRPEQKQELLEETRPSRRLSLLSKMLLHETSVLGLQHQLEEAAQDRLNQTQQEYLLREQMKIIQAELGEADDPDSESTAYREKIQALHLPEESEQRLLKEVDRLKKQPFGSSEASVIRNYLDVCLEMPWNTRTEERLDVRAARKVLDDEHFGLEKVKDRITEYLAVRQLAPDVKGGVLCLVGPPGTGKTSIAMSIAHATNRKLSRISLGGVHDEAEIRGHRKTYVGAMPGRIINGLTIAGSMNPVMVLDEIDKLGSDYRGDPSSALLEVLDAEQNDHFRDNFMEIPVDLSDVFFVLTANTLDTIPRPLLDRMEVIELSSYTDEEKLQIAKQHLLPKQRKKHGLKPSQLRVSDDAIREIITLYTRESGVRVLERNLAAVCRKTAKRIALGECKSAQLRAGSVANYLGPARYEPERVYAQDEVGLVRGLAWTSVGGEVLDVEVAVLDGTGKLELTGNLGNVMKESAQAAVTYIRSRAQLLGIDPEFYKNKDIHIHFPEGAVPKDGPSAGITICIAVISALTNTPVRRDLAMTGEITLRGRILPIGGLKEKTMAAMRIGITTVIIPRENEKDLEEIDPTVRSALKFVTTDHVDKILDVAFGRRFAAAVKAAHTDAHADAANVNLRQ
;
A
#
# COMPACT_ATOMS: atom_id res chain seq x y z
N MET A 1 24.36 -41.83 30.53
CA MET A 1 23.28 -41.49 29.58
C MET A 1 23.74 -42.01 28.25
N ASP A 2 23.11 -43.13 27.82
CA ASP A 2 23.48 -43.77 26.57
C ASP A 2 23.10 -42.87 25.39
N HIS A 3 24.11 -42.34 24.73
CA HIS A 3 23.95 -41.69 23.45
C HIS A 3 23.62 -42.75 22.39
N VAL A 4 22.38 -42.87 22.02
CA VAL A 4 21.99 -43.69 20.88
C VAL A 4 22.26 -42.84 19.62
N GLU A 5 23.45 -43.04 19.04
CA GLU A 5 23.75 -42.53 17.70
C GLU A 5 23.07 -43.44 16.65
N PHE A 6 22.26 -42.84 15.80
CA PHE A 6 21.62 -43.53 14.66
C PHE A 6 22.53 -43.42 13.43
N THR A 7 23.04 -44.54 12.97
CA THR A 7 23.94 -44.62 11.79
C THR A 7 23.21 -44.94 10.50
N ASP A 8 21.95 -45.41 10.54
CA ASP A 8 21.17 -45.88 9.38
C ASP A 8 19.93 -45.03 9.14
N ARG A 9 19.50 -44.97 7.86
CA ARG A 9 18.25 -44.37 7.43
C ARG A 9 17.06 -45.03 8.10
N ARG A 10 16.09 -44.21 8.57
CA ARG A 10 14.90 -44.68 9.27
C ARG A 10 13.64 -44.03 8.72
N SER A 11 12.57 -44.82 8.77
CA SER A 11 11.23 -44.31 8.48
C SER A 11 10.57 -43.94 9.81
N LEU A 12 10.33 -42.65 10.05
CA LEU A 12 9.81 -42.12 11.30
C LEU A 12 8.50 -41.37 11.10
N PRO A 13 7.56 -41.46 12.06
CA PRO A 13 6.38 -40.59 12.05
C PRO A 13 6.86 -39.11 12.14
N MET A 14 6.33 -38.30 11.25
CA MET A 14 6.74 -36.88 11.10
C MET A 14 5.61 -35.95 11.53
N MET A 15 5.96 -34.90 12.23
CA MET A 15 5.04 -33.86 12.63
C MET A 15 5.59 -32.46 12.25
N ALA A 16 4.76 -31.68 11.57
CA ALA A 16 5.05 -30.28 11.25
C ALA A 16 4.79 -29.38 12.47
N LEU A 17 5.79 -28.60 12.87
CA LEU A 17 5.74 -27.66 13.99
C LEU A 17 5.47 -26.24 13.49
N ARG A 18 4.48 -25.57 14.07
CA ARG A 18 4.10 -24.20 13.72
C ARG A 18 4.93 -23.20 14.54
N GLY A 19 5.89 -22.52 13.90
CA GLY A 19 6.70 -21.47 14.54
C GLY A 19 7.65 -21.96 15.65
N LEU A 20 7.81 -23.27 15.79
CA LEU A 20 8.66 -23.90 16.81
C LEU A 20 9.77 -24.69 16.14
N THR A 21 10.95 -24.63 16.71
CA THR A 21 12.13 -25.40 16.29
C THR A 21 12.71 -26.11 17.53
N VAL A 22 13.05 -27.38 17.40
CA VAL A 22 13.71 -28.16 18.45
C VAL A 22 15.15 -28.38 18.04
N PHE A 23 16.09 -28.10 18.96
CA PHE A 23 17.49 -28.37 18.72
C PHE A 23 17.94 -29.67 19.43
N PRO A 24 18.93 -30.41 18.89
CA PRO A 24 19.50 -31.59 19.54
C PRO A 24 20.00 -31.30 20.96
N GLY A 25 19.70 -32.19 21.88
CA GLY A 25 20.03 -32.07 23.29
C GLY A 25 19.11 -31.11 24.08
N MET A 26 18.05 -30.59 23.47
CA MET A 26 17.13 -29.64 24.09
C MET A 26 15.77 -30.27 24.31
N MET A 27 15.09 -29.83 25.38
CA MET A 27 13.71 -30.22 25.69
C MET A 27 12.77 -29.09 25.28
N LEU A 28 11.67 -29.45 24.64
CA LEU A 28 10.58 -28.56 24.29
C LEU A 28 9.24 -29.12 24.75
N THR A 29 8.43 -28.25 25.37
CA THR A 29 7.05 -28.56 25.70
C THR A 29 6.13 -27.74 24.81
N PHE A 30 5.19 -28.39 24.11
CA PHE A 30 4.28 -27.75 23.20
C PHE A 30 2.91 -28.42 23.18
N GLU A 31 1.91 -27.74 22.63
CA GLU A 31 0.55 -28.24 22.55
C GLU A 31 0.19 -28.60 21.10
N VAL A 32 -0.53 -29.69 20.95
CA VAL A 32 -0.90 -30.29 19.66
C VAL A 32 -2.41 -30.45 19.56
N GLU A 33 -3.01 -29.89 18.52
CA GLU A 33 -4.46 -29.93 18.29
C GLU A 33 -4.84 -30.62 16.98
N ARG A 34 -3.93 -30.59 15.97
CA ARG A 34 -4.20 -31.14 14.64
C ARG A 34 -4.35 -32.67 14.70
N SER A 35 -5.38 -33.18 14.06
CA SER A 35 -5.66 -34.64 14.01
C SER A 35 -4.48 -35.42 13.43
N MET A 36 -3.84 -34.93 12.38
CA MET A 36 -2.68 -35.57 11.75
C MET A 36 -1.45 -35.59 12.69
N SER A 37 -1.22 -34.51 13.43
CA SER A 37 -0.14 -34.43 14.43
C SER A 37 -0.39 -35.36 15.61
N ILE A 38 -1.65 -35.48 16.06
CA ILE A 38 -2.04 -36.42 17.11
C ILE A 38 -1.88 -37.87 16.62
N ALA A 39 -2.16 -38.15 15.34
CA ALA A 39 -1.93 -39.47 14.76
C ALA A 39 -0.45 -39.83 14.72
N ALA A 40 0.44 -38.88 14.36
CA ALA A 40 1.88 -39.08 14.39
C ALA A 40 2.41 -39.37 15.82
N LEU A 41 1.90 -38.66 16.83
CA LEU A 41 2.21 -38.93 18.22
C LEU A 41 1.80 -40.32 18.69
N ASN A 42 0.57 -40.72 18.36
CA ASN A 42 0.07 -42.05 18.72
C ASN A 42 0.89 -43.15 18.02
N MET A 43 1.29 -42.95 16.77
CA MET A 43 2.16 -43.88 16.05
C MET A 43 3.51 -43.99 16.69
N ALA A 44 4.15 -42.87 17.05
CA ALA A 44 5.43 -42.84 17.75
C ALA A 44 5.34 -43.52 19.14
N MET A 45 4.27 -43.29 19.90
CA MET A 45 4.06 -43.88 21.23
C MET A 45 3.80 -45.37 21.18
N SER A 46 3.33 -45.91 20.06
CA SER A 46 3.10 -47.33 19.87
C SER A 46 4.37 -48.10 19.49
N ASP A 47 5.43 -47.40 19.13
CA ASP A 47 6.72 -47.97 18.75
C ASP A 47 7.80 -47.56 19.78
N ASP A 48 8.92 -46.99 19.37
CA ASP A 48 10.11 -46.67 20.17
C ASP A 48 10.08 -45.26 20.83
N GLN A 49 8.94 -44.55 20.76
CA GLN A 49 8.73 -43.18 21.25
C GLN A 49 9.56 -42.14 20.48
N ILE A 50 10.03 -42.47 19.29
CA ILE A 50 10.79 -41.62 18.43
C ILE A 50 9.86 -40.93 17.41
N ILE A 51 10.00 -39.63 17.27
CA ILE A 51 9.24 -38.82 16.30
C ILE A 51 10.17 -37.85 15.61
N TYR A 52 9.90 -37.56 14.34
CA TYR A 52 10.64 -36.56 13.59
C TYR A 52 9.85 -35.24 13.56
N LEU A 53 10.41 -34.22 14.17
CA LEU A 53 9.80 -32.88 14.28
C LEU A 53 10.44 -31.93 13.27
N VAL A 54 9.63 -31.34 12.38
CA VAL A 54 10.10 -30.47 11.30
C VAL A 54 9.37 -29.13 11.37
N PRO A 55 10.07 -27.98 11.38
CA PRO A 55 9.42 -26.68 11.33
C PRO A 55 8.68 -26.46 10.02
N GLN A 56 7.55 -25.77 10.10
CA GLN A 56 6.73 -25.36 8.96
C GLN A 56 7.29 -24.06 8.37
N ILE A 57 7.28 -23.92 7.04
CA ILE A 57 7.81 -22.75 6.33
C ILE A 57 6.91 -21.54 6.57
N ASP A 58 5.59 -21.70 6.32
CA ASP A 58 4.62 -20.64 6.57
C ASP A 58 3.75 -20.98 7.78
N ILE A 59 3.84 -20.12 8.81
CA ILE A 59 3.07 -20.27 10.05
C ILE A 59 1.56 -20.16 9.82
N ALA A 60 1.11 -19.48 8.77
CA ALA A 60 -0.30 -19.26 8.49
C ALA A 60 -1.02 -20.49 7.94
N THR A 61 -0.32 -21.45 7.35
CA THR A 61 -0.90 -22.67 6.75
C THR A 61 -1.45 -23.62 7.82
N ASP A 62 -2.77 -23.85 7.83
CA ASP A 62 -3.41 -24.73 8.82
C ASP A 62 -3.20 -26.21 8.54
N ILE A 63 -3.24 -26.64 7.29
CA ILE A 63 -3.05 -28.02 6.86
C ILE A 63 -1.81 -28.09 5.97
N PRO A 64 -0.61 -28.32 6.54
CA PRO A 64 0.61 -28.34 5.76
C PRO A 64 0.68 -29.57 4.87
N THR A 65 1.24 -29.41 3.68
CA THR A 65 1.66 -30.45 2.77
C THR A 65 3.15 -30.76 2.99
N PRO A 66 3.71 -31.83 2.41
CA PRO A 66 5.14 -32.11 2.49
C PRO A 66 6.04 -30.97 1.93
N GLU A 67 5.52 -30.11 1.07
CA GLU A 67 6.22 -28.97 0.48
C GLU A 67 6.22 -27.73 1.41
N ASP A 68 5.34 -27.70 2.41
CA ASP A 68 5.19 -26.58 3.36
C ASP A 68 6.11 -26.73 4.58
N VAL A 69 6.97 -27.74 4.62
CA VAL A 69 7.91 -27.99 5.73
C VAL A 69 9.36 -27.90 5.26
N TYR A 70 10.25 -27.55 6.16
CA TYR A 70 11.67 -27.50 5.85
C TYR A 70 12.26 -28.90 5.60
N GLY A 71 13.34 -28.96 4.83
CA GLY A 71 14.01 -30.23 4.50
C GLY A 71 14.84 -30.81 5.65
N VAL A 72 15.07 -30.07 6.73
CA VAL A 72 15.84 -30.49 7.90
C VAL A 72 15.01 -30.27 9.16
N GLY A 73 14.94 -31.28 9.98
CA GLY A 73 14.26 -31.27 11.27
C GLY A 73 15.09 -31.95 12.36
N THR A 74 14.46 -32.28 13.45
CA THR A 74 15.09 -32.94 14.59
C THR A 74 14.37 -34.24 14.92
N VAL A 75 15.13 -35.33 15.02
CA VAL A 75 14.67 -36.60 15.57
C VAL A 75 14.56 -36.44 17.07
N CYS A 76 13.36 -36.65 17.62
CA CYS A 76 13.06 -36.39 19.03
C CYS A 76 12.51 -37.65 19.71
N ARG A 77 12.74 -37.74 21.01
CA ARG A 77 12.12 -38.74 21.88
C ARG A 77 11.01 -38.09 22.69
N ILE A 78 9.81 -38.68 22.67
CA ILE A 78 8.69 -38.25 23.49
C ILE A 78 8.94 -38.70 24.92
N LYS A 79 9.07 -37.76 25.85
CA LYS A 79 9.27 -38.04 27.29
C LYS A 79 7.96 -38.11 28.03
N GLN A 80 7.01 -37.25 27.65
CA GLN A 80 5.72 -37.20 28.33
C GLN A 80 4.65 -36.69 27.36
N MET A 81 3.48 -37.29 27.44
CA MET A 81 2.28 -36.88 26.72
C MET A 81 1.11 -36.80 27.71
N MET A 82 0.51 -35.62 27.82
CA MET A 82 -0.63 -35.43 28.72
C MET A 82 -1.83 -34.92 27.91
N LYS A 83 -2.96 -35.64 28.03
CA LYS A 83 -4.23 -35.25 27.43
C LYS A 83 -5.06 -34.53 28.49
N GLN A 84 -5.46 -33.30 28.24
CA GLN A 84 -6.36 -32.56 29.14
C GLN A 84 -7.77 -33.10 29.05
N PRO A 85 -8.40 -33.45 30.19
CA PRO A 85 -9.80 -33.92 30.21
C PRO A 85 -10.73 -32.83 29.64
N GLY A 86 -11.52 -33.17 28.60
CA GLY A 86 -12.47 -32.25 27.97
C GLY A 86 -11.86 -31.33 26.88
N SER A 87 -10.57 -31.38 26.59
CA SER A 87 -9.92 -30.66 25.49
C SER A 87 -9.51 -31.62 24.36
N LYS A 88 -9.48 -31.12 23.13
CA LYS A 88 -8.86 -31.79 21.99
C LYS A 88 -7.33 -31.65 21.97
N THR A 89 -6.79 -30.83 22.84
CA THR A 89 -5.36 -30.47 22.91
C THR A 89 -4.57 -31.51 23.68
N VAL A 90 -3.43 -31.90 23.14
CA VAL A 90 -2.46 -32.80 23.78
C VAL A 90 -1.19 -32.04 24.06
N ARG A 91 -0.75 -31.99 25.34
CA ARG A 91 0.53 -31.41 25.71
C ARG A 91 1.62 -32.48 25.64
N VAL A 92 2.67 -32.15 24.90
CA VAL A 92 3.80 -33.07 24.62
C VAL A 92 5.10 -32.45 25.11
N MET A 93 5.92 -33.26 25.77
CA MET A 93 7.30 -32.94 26.10
C MET A 93 8.23 -33.85 25.29
N ALA A 94 9.02 -33.26 24.41
CA ALA A 94 9.96 -33.99 23.56
C ALA A 94 11.39 -33.51 23.78
N GLU A 95 12.33 -34.48 23.74
CA GLU A 95 13.78 -34.22 23.80
C GLU A 95 14.37 -34.44 22.41
N GLY A 96 15.07 -33.42 21.87
CA GLY A 96 15.81 -33.54 20.61
C GLY A 96 17.01 -34.46 20.77
N ILE A 97 17.12 -35.47 19.89
CA ILE A 97 18.25 -36.41 19.88
C ILE A 97 19.31 -35.91 18.89
N GLU A 98 18.95 -35.84 17.63
CA GLU A 98 19.88 -35.48 16.54
C GLU A 98 19.13 -34.77 15.38
N ARG A 99 19.88 -34.15 14.50
CA ARG A 99 19.36 -33.58 13.26
C ARG A 99 19.06 -34.67 12.25
N GLY A 100 18.02 -34.49 11.45
CA GLY A 100 17.70 -35.38 10.35
C GLY A 100 17.37 -34.59 9.09
N ARG A 101 17.76 -35.13 7.94
CA ARG A 101 17.36 -34.64 6.61
C ARG A 101 16.25 -35.50 6.09
N THR A 102 15.19 -34.89 5.62
CA THR A 102 14.08 -35.55 4.93
C THR A 102 14.53 -35.98 3.55
N LEU A 103 14.44 -37.25 3.22
CA LEU A 103 14.68 -37.81 1.88
C LEU A 103 13.40 -37.99 1.09
N ALA A 104 12.36 -38.51 1.75
CA ALA A 104 11.04 -38.74 1.16
C ALA A 104 9.97 -38.68 2.25
N VAL A 105 8.77 -38.27 1.90
CA VAL A 105 7.62 -38.23 2.80
C VAL A 105 6.49 -39.08 2.19
N ARG A 106 5.98 -40.02 2.94
CA ARG A 106 4.77 -40.79 2.60
C ARG A 106 3.53 -40.18 3.20
N THR A 107 2.48 -40.02 2.40
CA THR A 107 1.21 -39.39 2.78
C THR A 107 0.02 -40.33 2.74
N ASP A 108 0.24 -41.61 2.45
CA ASP A 108 -0.75 -42.69 2.36
C ASP A 108 -1.16 -43.26 3.73
N THR A 109 -0.61 -42.73 4.80
CA THR A 109 -0.87 -43.13 6.20
C THR A 109 -1.65 -42.00 6.92
N PRO A 110 -2.25 -42.29 8.10
CA PRO A 110 -3.01 -41.27 8.86
C PRO A 110 -2.20 -40.06 9.29
N CYS A 111 -0.87 -40.12 9.19
CA CYS A 111 0.07 -39.03 9.45
C CYS A 111 1.23 -39.08 8.45
N PHE A 112 2.01 -38.03 8.34
CA PHE A 112 3.23 -38.06 7.55
C PHE A 112 4.24 -39.08 8.15
N VAL A 113 4.85 -39.87 7.27
CA VAL A 113 5.97 -40.72 7.60
C VAL A 113 7.14 -40.36 6.73
N ALA A 114 8.21 -39.85 7.34
CA ALA A 114 9.41 -39.38 6.63
C ALA A 114 10.51 -40.46 6.67
N GLU A 115 11.18 -40.64 5.54
CA GLU A 115 12.47 -41.32 5.49
C GLU A 115 13.54 -40.30 5.84
N VAL A 116 14.22 -40.48 6.99
CA VAL A 116 15.15 -39.52 7.58
C VAL A 116 16.57 -40.06 7.51
N GLU A 117 17.47 -39.23 7.01
CA GLU A 117 18.92 -39.45 7.04
C GLU A 117 19.50 -38.64 8.20
N PRO A 118 20.25 -39.30 9.12
CA PRO A 118 20.86 -38.61 10.24
C PRO A 118 21.92 -37.58 9.79
N MET A 119 21.94 -36.42 10.43
CA MET A 119 22.89 -35.33 10.17
C MET A 119 23.66 -35.00 11.45
N PRO A 120 24.65 -35.83 11.85
CA PRO A 120 25.44 -35.54 13.03
C PRO A 120 26.27 -34.25 12.87
N ASP A 121 26.58 -33.63 14.02
CA ASP A 121 27.49 -32.49 14.00
C ASP A 121 28.89 -32.90 13.46
N ALA A 122 29.43 -32.10 12.56
CA ALA A 122 30.76 -32.34 12.01
C ALA A 122 31.81 -32.37 13.13
N ALA A 123 32.66 -33.40 13.13
CA ALA A 123 33.73 -33.51 14.09
C ALA A 123 34.79 -32.40 13.89
N GLU A 124 34.85 -31.49 14.84
CA GLU A 124 35.83 -30.38 14.80
C GLU A 124 36.90 -30.56 15.91
N ARG A 125 38.17 -30.32 15.56
CA ARG A 125 39.25 -30.36 16.55
C ARG A 125 39.11 -29.15 17.49
N LYS A 126 39.24 -29.36 18.79
CA LYS A 126 39.28 -28.27 19.77
C LYS A 126 40.45 -27.34 19.47
N THR A 127 40.16 -26.12 19.08
CA THR A 127 41.16 -25.09 18.79
C THR A 127 40.90 -23.88 19.65
N ALA A 128 41.91 -23.08 19.90
CA ALA A 128 41.77 -21.81 20.64
C ALA A 128 40.73 -20.87 20.01
N ARG A 129 40.54 -20.97 18.69
CA ARG A 129 39.52 -20.19 17.95
C ARG A 129 38.09 -20.61 18.34
N ILE A 130 37.84 -21.91 18.45
CA ILE A 130 36.50 -22.42 18.86
C ILE A 130 36.22 -22.05 20.32
N GLU A 131 37.21 -22.16 21.17
CA GLU A 131 37.08 -21.74 22.57
C GLU A 131 36.78 -20.24 22.70
N ALA A 132 37.46 -19.41 21.90
CA ALA A 132 37.17 -17.97 21.82
C ALA A 132 35.74 -17.67 21.33
N LEU A 133 35.25 -18.42 20.33
CA LEU A 133 33.87 -18.28 19.83
C LEU A 133 32.85 -18.68 20.89
N ILE A 134 33.10 -19.77 21.65
CA ILE A 134 32.23 -20.19 22.74
C ILE A 134 32.13 -19.07 23.78
N ARG A 135 33.26 -18.56 24.27
CA ARG A 135 33.30 -17.47 25.25
C ARG A 135 32.60 -16.21 24.72
N HIS A 136 32.81 -15.86 23.45
CA HIS A 136 32.18 -14.72 22.82
C HIS A 136 30.64 -14.87 22.75
N CYS A 137 30.15 -16.02 22.32
CA CYS A 137 28.70 -16.30 22.31
C CYS A 137 28.10 -16.31 23.71
N CYS A 138 28.80 -16.87 24.71
CA CYS A 138 28.35 -16.87 26.08
C CYS A 138 28.22 -15.44 26.64
N ASN A 139 29.22 -14.59 26.38
CA ASN A 139 29.17 -13.17 26.78
C ASN A 139 28.01 -12.40 26.10
N LEU A 140 27.79 -12.64 24.82
CA LEU A 140 26.63 -12.03 24.11
C LEU A 140 25.29 -12.55 24.63
N PHE A 141 25.24 -13.83 25.00
CA PHE A 141 24.05 -14.43 25.61
C PHE A 141 23.76 -13.87 27.00
N ASP A 142 24.79 -13.69 27.82
CA ASP A 142 24.65 -13.03 29.12
C ASP A 142 24.14 -11.59 29.00
N ALA A 143 24.68 -10.82 28.05
CA ALA A 143 24.19 -9.50 27.73
C ALA A 143 22.73 -9.51 27.26
N TYR A 144 22.35 -10.46 26.40
CA TYR A 144 20.95 -10.63 25.94
C TYR A 144 20.03 -10.93 27.13
N VAL A 145 20.39 -11.86 28.00
CA VAL A 145 19.59 -12.24 29.18
C VAL A 145 19.43 -11.06 30.15
N THR A 146 20.49 -10.27 30.33
CA THR A 146 20.45 -9.07 31.16
C THR A 146 19.44 -8.04 30.65
N VAL A 147 19.38 -7.84 29.33
CA VAL A 147 18.45 -6.89 28.73
C VAL A 147 17.03 -7.47 28.65
N SER A 148 16.86 -8.76 28.33
CA SER A 148 15.53 -9.39 28.16
C SER A 148 14.80 -9.68 29.48
N GLY A 149 15.51 -9.88 30.56
CA GLY A 149 14.94 -10.17 31.91
C GLY A 149 14.16 -11.49 32.05
N ASN A 150 14.08 -12.31 31.00
CA ASN A 150 13.13 -13.41 30.90
C ASN A 150 13.68 -14.81 31.22
N MET A 151 14.90 -14.95 31.78
CA MET A 151 15.48 -16.25 32.05
C MET A 151 15.91 -16.43 33.50
N ALA A 152 15.74 -17.67 33.99
CA ALA A 152 16.24 -18.04 35.31
C ALA A 152 17.79 -18.07 35.32
N PRO A 153 18.44 -17.51 36.33
CA PRO A 153 19.93 -17.46 36.45
C PRO A 153 20.60 -18.82 36.33
N GLU A 154 19.95 -19.88 36.78
CA GLU A 154 20.45 -21.26 36.73
C GLU A 154 20.70 -21.78 35.32
N SER A 155 19.85 -21.38 34.37
CA SER A 155 19.97 -21.75 32.96
C SER A 155 21.20 -21.11 32.30
N VAL A 156 21.53 -19.89 32.69
CA VAL A 156 22.71 -19.15 32.19
C VAL A 156 24.00 -19.79 32.70
N ILE A 157 24.05 -20.18 33.98
CA ILE A 157 25.21 -20.84 34.60
C ILE A 157 25.55 -22.15 33.89
N THR A 158 24.53 -22.93 33.48
CA THR A 158 24.71 -24.20 32.79
C THR A 158 25.44 -24.04 31.45
N VAL A 159 25.20 -22.95 30.71
CA VAL A 159 25.84 -22.67 29.44
C VAL A 159 27.23 -22.07 29.60
N LEU A 160 27.40 -21.14 30.56
CA LEU A 160 28.70 -20.51 30.82
C LEU A 160 29.78 -21.50 31.23
N GLY A 161 29.41 -22.65 31.87
CA GLY A 161 30.33 -23.72 32.28
C GLY A 161 30.65 -24.74 31.17
N SER A 162 29.99 -24.70 30.01
CA SER A 162 30.14 -25.72 28.97
C SER A 162 31.27 -25.42 27.99
N THR A 163 32.07 -26.43 27.67
CA THR A 163 33.13 -26.38 26.64
C THR A 163 32.74 -27.05 25.32
N ASN A 164 31.48 -27.52 25.21
CA ASN A 164 30.95 -28.17 24.02
C ASN A 164 30.30 -27.16 23.12
N ALA A 165 30.90 -26.88 21.96
CA ALA A 165 30.44 -25.90 20.97
C ALA A 165 29.04 -26.22 20.42
N GLY A 166 28.76 -27.52 20.18
CA GLY A 166 27.44 -27.99 19.69
C GLY A 166 26.34 -27.77 20.71
N PHE A 167 26.60 -28.14 21.98
CA PHE A 167 25.66 -27.93 23.09
C PHE A 167 25.38 -26.44 23.31
N VAL A 168 26.45 -25.63 23.46
CA VAL A 168 26.30 -24.17 23.69
C VAL A 168 25.48 -23.50 22.57
N SER A 169 25.79 -23.81 21.31
CA SER A 169 25.05 -23.22 20.18
C SER A 169 23.59 -23.63 20.13
N ASN A 170 23.29 -24.89 20.39
CA ASN A 170 21.90 -25.39 20.37
C ASN A 170 21.10 -24.82 21.55
N PHE A 171 21.71 -24.75 22.74
CA PHE A 171 21.06 -24.22 23.93
C PHE A 171 20.70 -22.75 23.76
N ILE A 172 21.65 -21.93 23.33
CA ILE A 172 21.39 -20.50 23.10
C ILE A 172 20.33 -20.30 22.00
N ALA A 173 20.43 -21.03 20.85
CA ALA A 173 19.46 -20.95 19.77
C ALA A 173 18.03 -21.35 20.19
N GLN A 174 17.90 -22.30 21.13
CA GLN A 174 16.61 -22.72 21.68
C GLN A 174 15.95 -21.60 22.50
N HIS A 175 16.74 -20.88 23.31
CA HIS A 175 16.23 -19.97 24.34
C HIS A 175 16.18 -18.49 23.93
N VAL A 176 16.88 -18.11 22.87
CA VAL A 176 16.82 -16.75 22.33
C VAL A 176 15.59 -16.59 21.41
N PHE A 177 15.00 -15.42 21.45
CA PHE A 177 13.88 -15.08 20.57
C PHE A 177 14.43 -14.73 19.18
N LEU A 178 14.49 -15.74 18.30
CA LEU A 178 14.89 -15.61 16.91
C LEU A 178 13.71 -15.93 15.99
N ARG A 179 13.71 -15.35 14.81
CA ARG A 179 12.69 -15.68 13.81
C ARG A 179 12.79 -17.15 13.36
N PRO A 180 11.69 -17.79 12.95
CA PRO A 180 11.70 -19.20 12.54
C PRO A 180 12.75 -19.53 11.48
N GLU A 181 12.94 -18.62 10.51
CA GLU A 181 13.93 -18.78 9.43
C GLU A 181 15.38 -18.79 9.99
N GLN A 182 15.65 -17.93 10.97
CA GLN A 182 16.96 -17.85 11.62
C GLN A 182 17.25 -19.09 12.47
N LYS A 183 16.22 -19.61 13.17
CA LYS A 183 16.34 -20.89 13.91
C LYS A 183 16.58 -22.04 12.97
N GLN A 184 15.92 -22.05 11.81
CA GLN A 184 16.11 -23.07 10.78
C GLN A 184 17.52 -23.01 10.19
N GLU A 185 18.05 -21.84 9.86
CA GLU A 185 19.42 -21.65 9.38
C GLU A 185 20.45 -22.23 10.39
N LEU A 186 20.24 -22.01 11.69
CA LEU A 186 21.07 -22.58 12.74
C LEU A 186 20.91 -24.11 12.88
N LEU A 187 19.71 -24.63 12.62
CA LEU A 187 19.46 -26.07 12.67
C LEU A 187 20.14 -26.79 11.50
N GLU A 188 20.17 -26.21 10.32
CA GLU A 188 20.76 -26.78 9.09
C GLU A 188 22.29 -26.78 9.12
N GLU A 189 22.92 -25.88 9.86
CA GLU A 189 24.38 -25.82 9.93
C GLU A 189 24.93 -26.91 10.85
N THR A 190 25.63 -27.89 10.26
CA THR A 190 26.20 -29.05 10.98
C THR A 190 27.56 -28.77 11.62
N ARG A 191 28.24 -27.67 11.27
CA ARG A 191 29.54 -27.29 11.85
C ARG A 191 29.34 -26.41 13.08
N PRO A 192 29.64 -26.86 14.30
CA PRO A 192 29.44 -26.08 15.52
C PRO A 192 30.12 -24.73 15.53
N SER A 193 31.31 -24.60 14.95
CA SER A 193 32.06 -23.35 14.87
C SER A 193 31.36 -22.31 13.96
N ARG A 194 30.79 -22.72 12.84
CA ARG A 194 30.03 -21.86 11.95
C ARG A 194 28.70 -21.45 12.59
N ARG A 195 28.03 -22.40 13.23
CA ARG A 195 26.77 -22.17 13.95
C ARG A 195 26.97 -21.14 15.06
N LEU A 196 28.04 -21.21 15.86
CA LEU A 196 28.40 -20.19 16.85
C LEU A 196 28.66 -18.83 16.20
N SER A 197 29.32 -18.78 15.05
CA SER A 197 29.58 -17.53 14.33
C SER A 197 28.31 -16.89 13.76
N LEU A 198 27.36 -17.67 13.27
CA LEU A 198 26.04 -17.19 12.84
C LEU A 198 25.23 -16.68 14.04
N LEU A 199 25.19 -17.49 15.10
CA LEU A 199 24.47 -17.17 16.32
C LEU A 199 25.00 -15.89 16.97
N SER A 200 26.33 -15.66 16.99
CA SER A 200 26.89 -14.43 17.55
C SER A 200 26.43 -13.17 16.83
N LYS A 201 26.25 -13.21 15.50
CA LYS A 201 25.72 -12.09 14.72
C LYS A 201 24.24 -11.83 15.04
N MET A 202 23.45 -12.91 15.13
CA MET A 202 22.03 -12.83 15.48
C MET A 202 21.82 -12.28 16.89
N LEU A 203 22.60 -12.78 17.87
CA LEU A 203 22.57 -12.28 19.25
C LEU A 203 22.90 -10.80 19.35
N LEU A 204 23.95 -10.34 18.65
CA LEU A 204 24.33 -8.94 18.65
C LEU A 204 23.22 -8.05 18.12
N HIS A 205 22.55 -8.49 17.05
CA HIS A 205 21.43 -7.78 16.46
C HIS A 205 20.23 -7.72 17.42
N GLU A 206 19.82 -8.87 17.95
CA GLU A 206 18.67 -8.95 18.87
C GLU A 206 18.91 -8.18 20.17
N THR A 207 20.11 -8.25 20.75
CA THR A 207 20.46 -7.46 21.93
C THR A 207 20.39 -5.96 21.64
N SER A 208 20.80 -5.52 20.45
CA SER A 208 20.72 -4.11 20.07
C SER A 208 19.28 -3.65 19.89
N VAL A 209 18.42 -4.48 19.30
CA VAL A 209 16.99 -4.19 19.12
C VAL A 209 16.27 -4.10 20.47
N LEU A 210 16.51 -5.07 21.36
CA LEU A 210 15.95 -5.06 22.72
C LEU A 210 16.43 -3.86 23.54
N GLY A 211 17.72 -3.49 23.42
CA GLY A 211 18.26 -2.31 24.08
C GLY A 211 17.59 -1.01 23.64
N LEU A 212 17.31 -0.87 22.33
CA LEU A 212 16.55 0.27 21.79
C LEU A 212 15.09 0.26 22.27
N GLN A 213 14.47 -0.91 22.33
CA GLN A 213 13.10 -1.06 22.83
C GLN A 213 13.03 -0.62 24.30
N HIS A 214 13.95 -1.07 25.12
CA HIS A 214 14.02 -0.70 26.54
C HIS A 214 14.23 0.80 26.74
N GLN A 215 15.11 1.43 25.95
CA GLN A 215 15.30 2.89 25.96
C GLN A 215 14.04 3.66 25.59
N LEU A 216 13.26 3.15 24.61
CA LEU A 216 11.99 3.75 24.23
C LEU A 216 10.93 3.59 25.33
N GLU A 217 10.89 2.44 25.98
CA GLU A 217 10.00 2.16 27.12
C GLU A 217 10.35 3.03 28.33
N GLU A 218 11.65 3.16 28.68
CA GLU A 218 12.12 4.07 29.73
C GLU A 218 11.79 5.52 29.42
N ALA A 219 12.03 5.97 28.18
CA ALA A 219 11.69 7.34 27.78
C ALA A 219 10.18 7.62 27.82
N ALA A 220 9.36 6.61 27.52
CA ALA A 220 7.90 6.70 27.64
C ALA A 220 7.47 6.73 29.13
N GLN A 221 8.11 5.89 29.96
CA GLN A 221 7.85 5.83 31.39
C GLN A 221 8.29 7.11 32.11
N ASP A 222 9.44 7.68 31.73
CA ASP A 222 9.92 8.96 32.26
C ASP A 222 8.99 10.12 31.92
N ARG A 223 8.43 10.14 30.70
CA ARG A 223 7.39 11.13 30.33
C ARG A 223 6.13 10.94 31.16
N LEU A 224 5.68 9.71 31.38
CA LEU A 224 4.54 9.40 32.25
C LEU A 224 4.81 9.83 33.68
N ASN A 225 5.99 9.55 34.23
CA ASN A 225 6.41 9.93 35.55
C ASN A 225 6.54 11.45 35.70
N GLN A 226 7.09 12.16 34.72
CA GLN A 226 7.12 13.62 34.69
C GLN A 226 5.70 14.21 34.68
N THR A 227 4.80 13.65 33.89
CA THR A 227 3.40 14.09 33.84
C THR A 227 2.70 13.82 35.18
N GLN A 228 2.97 12.67 35.82
CA GLN A 228 2.44 12.36 37.13
C GLN A 228 3.04 13.25 38.23
N GLN A 229 4.35 13.57 38.17
CA GLN A 229 4.96 14.51 39.10
C GLN A 229 4.44 15.94 38.94
N GLU A 230 4.26 16.41 37.67
CA GLU A 230 3.60 17.70 37.43
C GLU A 230 2.16 17.71 37.93
N TYR A 231 1.44 16.62 37.76
CA TYR A 231 0.07 16.48 38.30
C TYR A 231 0.09 16.51 39.84
N LEU A 232 0.96 15.75 40.48
CA LEU A 232 1.13 15.74 41.94
C LEU A 232 1.57 17.09 42.51
N LEU A 233 2.48 17.79 41.83
CA LEU A 233 2.91 19.13 42.21
C LEU A 233 1.78 20.16 42.03
N ARG A 234 0.99 20.04 40.95
CA ARG A 234 -0.21 20.86 40.77
C ARG A 234 -1.27 20.57 41.83
N GLU A 235 -1.44 19.30 42.21
CA GLU A 235 -2.38 18.91 43.27
C GLU A 235 -1.90 19.38 44.65
N GLN A 236 -0.60 19.29 44.94
CA GLN A 236 0.00 19.87 46.15
C GLN A 236 -0.14 21.40 46.17
N MET A 237 0.07 22.04 45.02
CA MET A 237 -0.13 23.49 44.91
C MET A 237 -1.59 23.89 45.14
N LYS A 238 -2.56 23.10 44.66
CA LYS A 238 -3.99 23.29 44.94
C LYS A 238 -4.33 23.09 46.43
N ILE A 239 -3.74 22.07 47.06
CA ILE A 239 -3.94 21.85 48.51
C ILE A 239 -3.35 23.02 49.31
N ILE A 240 -2.17 23.50 48.95
CA ILE A 240 -1.54 24.66 49.57
C ILE A 240 -2.36 25.93 49.34
N GLN A 241 -2.91 26.12 48.15
CA GLN A 241 -3.83 27.23 47.85
C GLN A 241 -5.14 27.12 48.63
N ALA A 242 -5.65 25.90 48.80
CA ALA A 242 -6.81 25.66 49.66
C ALA A 242 -6.55 25.97 51.14
N GLU A 243 -5.37 25.64 51.67
CA GLU A 243 -4.96 25.96 53.06
C GLU A 243 -4.64 27.45 53.26
N LEU A 244 -4.21 28.14 52.21
CA LEU A 244 -3.96 29.61 52.21
C LEU A 244 -5.23 30.45 52.03
N GLY A 245 -6.40 29.83 51.83
CA GLY A 245 -7.67 30.51 51.63
C GLY A 245 -7.83 31.13 50.23
N GLU A 246 -6.93 30.76 49.30
CA GLU A 246 -7.00 31.13 47.89
C GLU A 246 -7.67 29.99 47.02
N ALA A 247 -8.32 29.02 47.69
CA ALA A 247 -9.03 27.98 46.97
C ALA A 247 -10.29 28.58 46.33
N ASP A 248 -10.41 28.44 45.03
CA ASP A 248 -11.67 28.63 44.36
C ASP A 248 -12.72 27.76 45.04
N ASP A 249 -13.66 28.42 45.69
CA ASP A 249 -14.83 27.78 46.32
C ASP A 249 -15.50 26.91 45.24
N PRO A 250 -15.87 25.63 45.49
CA PRO A 250 -16.61 24.78 44.55
C PRO A 250 -17.85 25.48 43.98
N ASP A 251 -18.40 26.42 44.72
CA ASP A 251 -19.46 27.30 44.27
C ASP A 251 -18.96 28.34 43.25
N SER A 252 -17.75 28.84 43.37
CA SER A 252 -17.10 29.73 42.42
C SER A 252 -16.80 29.03 41.09
N GLU A 253 -16.21 27.83 41.12
CA GLU A 253 -15.96 27.03 39.92
C GLU A 253 -17.26 26.70 39.15
N SER A 254 -18.28 26.22 39.90
CA SER A 254 -19.59 25.90 39.33
C SER A 254 -20.27 27.14 38.74
N THR A 255 -20.14 28.30 39.38
CA THR A 255 -20.67 29.57 38.91
C THR A 255 -19.96 30.01 37.62
N ALA A 256 -18.63 29.91 37.57
CA ALA A 256 -17.87 30.23 36.38
C ALA A 256 -18.21 29.34 35.16
N TYR A 257 -18.44 28.04 35.37
CA TYR A 257 -18.92 27.15 34.30
C TYR A 257 -20.33 27.53 33.85
N ARG A 258 -21.25 27.89 34.77
CA ARG A 258 -22.61 28.32 34.43
C ARG A 258 -22.60 29.59 33.57
N GLU A 259 -21.83 30.60 33.97
CA GLU A 259 -21.69 31.84 33.23
C GLU A 259 -21.14 31.61 31.81
N LYS A 260 -20.12 30.78 31.69
CA LYS A 260 -19.57 30.39 30.38
C LYS A 260 -20.58 29.67 29.49
N ILE A 261 -21.36 28.72 30.06
CA ILE A 261 -22.38 27.97 29.31
C ILE A 261 -23.48 28.89 28.84
N GLN A 262 -23.97 29.80 29.72
CA GLN A 262 -25.01 30.76 29.37
C GLN A 262 -24.54 31.76 28.29
N ALA A 263 -23.27 32.17 28.34
CA ALA A 263 -22.67 33.04 27.33
C ALA A 263 -22.61 32.40 25.95
N LEU A 264 -22.65 31.08 25.84
CA LEU A 264 -22.68 30.34 24.57
C LEU A 264 -24.02 30.39 23.84
N HIS A 265 -25.12 30.78 24.52
CA HIS A 265 -26.49 30.86 23.96
C HIS A 265 -26.85 29.60 23.14
N LEU A 266 -26.64 28.44 23.75
CA LEU A 266 -26.93 27.14 23.11
C LEU A 266 -28.46 26.90 23.05
N PRO A 267 -28.93 25.98 22.19
CA PRO A 267 -30.30 25.50 22.26
C PRO A 267 -30.65 25.01 23.66
N GLU A 268 -31.89 25.27 24.13
CA GLU A 268 -32.33 25.02 25.50
C GLU A 268 -32.03 23.61 26.01
N GLU A 269 -32.20 22.58 25.15
CA GLU A 269 -31.90 21.19 25.52
C GLU A 269 -30.42 20.97 25.80
N SER A 270 -29.53 21.54 24.98
CA SER A 270 -28.08 21.44 25.10
C SER A 270 -27.56 22.20 26.33
N GLU A 271 -28.08 23.42 26.55
CA GLU A 271 -27.73 24.23 27.72
C GLU A 271 -28.14 23.52 29.02
N GLN A 272 -29.38 23.03 29.10
CA GLN A 272 -29.88 22.30 30.29
C GLN A 272 -29.06 21.05 30.57
N ARG A 273 -28.57 20.37 29.53
CA ARG A 273 -27.72 19.17 29.66
C ARG A 273 -26.36 19.52 30.29
N LEU A 274 -25.71 20.57 29.79
CA LEU A 274 -24.46 21.05 30.38
C LEU A 274 -24.64 21.56 31.80
N LEU A 275 -25.69 22.29 32.09
CA LEU A 275 -26.00 22.77 33.44
C LEU A 275 -26.22 21.61 34.42
N LYS A 276 -26.82 20.50 33.98
CA LYS A 276 -26.95 19.29 34.80
C LYS A 276 -25.60 18.66 35.14
N GLU A 277 -24.64 18.68 34.21
CA GLU A 277 -23.28 18.19 34.47
C GLU A 277 -22.54 19.13 35.45
N VAL A 278 -22.74 20.44 35.36
CA VAL A 278 -22.24 21.40 36.39
C VAL A 278 -22.82 21.10 37.74
N ASP A 279 -24.16 20.80 37.84
CA ASP A 279 -24.79 20.43 39.10
C ASP A 279 -24.28 19.09 39.67
N ARG A 280 -23.85 18.17 38.80
CA ARG A 280 -23.19 16.94 39.19
C ARG A 280 -21.78 17.22 39.71
N LEU A 281 -21.01 18.10 39.03
CA LEU A 281 -19.69 18.51 39.46
C LEU A 281 -19.70 19.10 40.85
N LYS A 282 -20.68 19.99 41.13
CA LYS A 282 -20.90 20.58 42.47
C LYS A 282 -21.10 19.55 43.58
N LYS A 283 -21.71 18.38 43.27
CA LYS A 283 -22.00 17.31 44.23
C LYS A 283 -20.84 16.34 44.45
N GLN A 284 -19.80 16.38 43.59
CA GLN A 284 -18.65 15.48 43.68
C GLN A 284 -17.61 16.00 44.66
N PRO A 285 -16.97 15.13 45.44
CA PRO A 285 -15.85 15.53 46.28
C PRO A 285 -14.72 16.14 45.44
N PHE A 286 -14.12 17.21 45.93
CA PHE A 286 -12.99 17.85 45.27
C PHE A 286 -11.85 16.82 45.09
N GLY A 287 -11.28 16.72 43.88
CA GLY A 287 -10.20 15.77 43.56
C GLY A 287 -10.63 14.34 43.22
N SER A 288 -11.96 14.05 43.15
CA SER A 288 -12.42 12.74 42.73
C SER A 288 -12.14 12.51 41.21
N SER A 289 -11.91 11.28 40.82
CA SER A 289 -11.69 10.90 39.42
C SER A 289 -12.94 11.27 38.58
N GLU A 290 -14.13 11.17 39.14
CA GLU A 290 -15.40 11.53 38.51
C GLU A 290 -15.49 13.05 38.25
N ALA A 291 -15.09 13.89 39.24
CA ALA A 291 -15.01 15.33 39.03
C ALA A 291 -14.04 15.69 37.89
N SER A 292 -12.88 15.00 37.78
CA SER A 292 -11.92 15.23 36.70
C SER A 292 -12.52 14.87 35.34
N VAL A 293 -13.29 13.79 35.23
CA VAL A 293 -14.00 13.41 34.00
C VAL A 293 -15.04 14.46 33.61
N ILE A 294 -15.83 14.95 34.59
CA ILE A 294 -16.85 15.98 34.33
C ILE A 294 -16.20 17.30 33.90
N ARG A 295 -15.07 17.73 34.54
CA ARG A 295 -14.34 18.93 34.13
C ARG A 295 -13.84 18.80 32.68
N ASN A 296 -13.16 17.70 32.38
CA ASN A 296 -12.69 17.46 31.01
C ASN A 296 -13.83 17.51 29.97
N TYR A 297 -14.97 16.94 30.31
CA TYR A 297 -16.16 16.99 29.46
C TYR A 297 -16.66 18.43 29.26
N LEU A 298 -16.80 19.21 30.35
CA LEU A 298 -17.24 20.59 30.28
C LEU A 298 -16.26 21.48 29.53
N ASP A 299 -14.95 21.31 29.77
CA ASP A 299 -13.91 22.06 29.10
C ASP A 299 -13.94 21.81 27.57
N VAL A 300 -14.00 20.56 27.13
CA VAL A 300 -14.12 20.22 25.70
C VAL A 300 -15.40 20.81 25.09
N CYS A 301 -16.53 20.76 25.79
CA CYS A 301 -17.77 21.35 25.30
C CYS A 301 -17.70 22.88 25.19
N LEU A 302 -16.97 23.56 26.12
CA LEU A 302 -16.77 25.01 26.11
C LEU A 302 -15.73 25.46 25.08
N GLU A 303 -14.74 24.60 24.72
CA GLU A 303 -13.75 24.88 23.68
C GLU A 303 -14.36 24.87 22.27
N MET A 304 -15.52 24.27 22.10
CA MET A 304 -16.20 24.25 20.80
C MET A 304 -16.63 25.66 20.36
N PRO A 305 -16.40 26.02 19.09
CA PRO A 305 -16.74 27.37 18.59
C PRO A 305 -18.23 27.54 18.22
N TRP A 306 -19.14 27.21 19.11
CA TRP A 306 -20.59 27.13 18.86
C TRP A 306 -21.20 28.28 18.06
N ASN A 307 -20.78 29.51 18.36
CA ASN A 307 -21.34 30.71 17.75
C ASN A 307 -20.32 31.45 16.87
N THR A 308 -19.15 30.87 16.69
CA THR A 308 -18.08 31.47 15.89
C THR A 308 -18.20 31.01 14.45
N ARG A 309 -18.50 31.93 13.55
CA ARG A 309 -18.51 31.69 12.11
C ARG A 309 -17.51 32.60 11.42
N THR A 310 -16.81 32.07 10.43
CA THR A 310 -15.92 32.90 9.59
C THR A 310 -16.76 33.58 8.52
N GLU A 311 -16.53 34.85 8.30
CA GLU A 311 -17.16 35.62 7.24
C GLU A 311 -16.72 35.09 5.87
N GLU A 312 -17.67 34.55 5.11
CA GLU A 312 -17.43 33.89 3.84
C GLU A 312 -17.25 34.90 2.71
N ARG A 313 -16.27 34.64 1.85
CA ARG A 313 -16.11 35.43 0.63
C ARG A 313 -16.99 34.84 -0.47
N LEU A 314 -18.05 35.51 -0.85
CA LEU A 314 -18.98 35.11 -1.89
C LEU A 314 -18.65 35.71 -3.27
N ASP A 315 -17.57 36.53 -3.39
CA ASP A 315 -17.14 37.07 -4.68
C ASP A 315 -16.50 35.97 -5.54
N VAL A 316 -17.27 35.46 -6.50
CA VAL A 316 -16.90 34.41 -7.45
C VAL A 316 -15.64 34.76 -8.24
N ARG A 317 -15.48 36.03 -8.64
CA ARG A 317 -14.30 36.48 -9.42
C ARG A 317 -13.03 36.49 -8.58
N ALA A 318 -13.14 36.98 -7.35
CA ALA A 318 -12.01 36.99 -6.43
C ALA A 318 -11.59 35.58 -6.04
N ALA A 319 -12.56 34.70 -5.78
CA ALA A 319 -12.31 33.27 -5.49
C ALA A 319 -11.63 32.57 -6.67
N ARG A 320 -12.14 32.78 -7.89
CA ARG A 320 -11.52 32.20 -9.10
C ARG A 320 -10.06 32.65 -9.25
N LYS A 321 -9.80 33.95 -9.03
CA LYS A 321 -8.43 34.46 -9.10
C LYS A 321 -7.49 33.79 -8.09
N VAL A 322 -7.92 33.56 -6.85
CA VAL A 322 -7.13 32.86 -5.84
C VAL A 322 -6.81 31.43 -6.29
N LEU A 323 -7.80 30.73 -6.82
CA LEU A 323 -7.60 29.35 -7.32
C LEU A 323 -6.64 29.33 -8.53
N ASP A 324 -6.70 30.31 -9.42
CA ASP A 324 -5.81 30.42 -10.58
C ASP A 324 -4.39 30.82 -10.20
N ASP A 325 -4.22 31.68 -9.20
CA ASP A 325 -2.92 32.09 -8.67
C ASP A 325 -2.21 30.95 -7.90
N GLU A 326 -2.96 30.03 -7.25
CA GLU A 326 -2.42 28.94 -6.45
C GLU A 326 -2.27 27.61 -7.20
N HIS A 327 -3.05 27.39 -8.27
CA HIS A 327 -3.05 26.14 -9.04
C HIS A 327 -3.10 26.38 -10.55
N PHE A 328 -2.20 25.70 -11.24
CA PHE A 328 -2.25 25.61 -12.69
C PHE A 328 -3.20 24.49 -13.12
N GLY A 329 -4.05 24.72 -14.12
CA GLY A 329 -5.05 23.76 -14.58
C GLY A 329 -6.17 23.51 -13.57
N LEU A 330 -6.62 22.26 -13.46
CA LEU A 330 -7.70 21.81 -12.55
C LEU A 330 -9.04 22.54 -12.81
N GLU A 331 -9.34 22.88 -14.07
CA GLU A 331 -10.50 23.71 -14.44
C GLU A 331 -11.82 23.14 -13.89
N LYS A 332 -12.08 21.82 -14.02
CA LYS A 332 -13.31 21.17 -13.51
C LYS A 332 -13.54 21.47 -12.01
N VAL A 333 -12.49 21.43 -11.19
CA VAL A 333 -12.60 21.74 -9.74
C VAL A 333 -12.86 23.22 -9.53
N LYS A 334 -12.12 24.08 -10.23
CA LYS A 334 -12.26 25.54 -10.11
C LYS A 334 -13.65 26.00 -10.53
N ASP A 335 -14.15 25.46 -11.63
CA ASP A 335 -15.51 25.77 -12.13
C ASP A 335 -16.56 25.34 -11.12
N ARG A 336 -16.42 24.12 -10.57
CA ARG A 336 -17.38 23.62 -9.58
C ARG A 336 -17.40 24.45 -8.30
N ILE A 337 -16.23 24.90 -7.82
CA ILE A 337 -16.17 25.79 -6.67
C ILE A 337 -16.79 27.17 -6.95
N THR A 338 -16.56 27.70 -8.13
CA THR A 338 -17.18 28.98 -8.55
C THR A 338 -18.69 28.86 -8.72
N GLU A 339 -19.19 27.75 -9.23
CA GLU A 339 -20.63 27.43 -9.27
C GLU A 339 -21.24 27.35 -7.88
N TYR A 340 -20.58 26.62 -6.96
CA TYR A 340 -21.01 26.54 -5.56
C TYR A 340 -21.12 27.92 -4.92
N LEU A 341 -20.10 28.77 -5.09
CA LEU A 341 -20.11 30.13 -4.56
C LEU A 341 -21.21 30.99 -5.22
N ALA A 342 -21.46 30.85 -6.52
CA ALA A 342 -22.52 31.54 -7.20
C ALA A 342 -23.92 31.15 -6.67
N VAL A 343 -24.12 29.85 -6.43
CA VAL A 343 -25.37 29.35 -5.81
C VAL A 343 -25.53 29.90 -4.40
N ARG A 344 -24.49 29.87 -3.59
CA ARG A 344 -24.51 30.47 -2.22
C ARG A 344 -24.77 31.97 -2.21
N GLN A 345 -24.28 32.67 -3.21
CA GLN A 345 -24.55 34.12 -3.35
C GLN A 345 -26.02 34.39 -3.67
N LEU A 346 -26.66 33.55 -4.45
CA LEU A 346 -28.08 33.67 -4.85
C LEU A 346 -29.04 33.13 -3.81
N ALA A 347 -28.66 32.08 -3.11
CA ALA A 347 -29.44 31.38 -2.10
C ALA A 347 -28.57 31.12 -0.86
N PRO A 348 -28.45 32.09 0.08
CA PRO A 348 -27.60 31.99 1.27
C PRO A 348 -27.94 30.79 2.19
N ASP A 349 -29.18 30.33 2.15
CA ASP A 349 -29.67 29.22 2.98
C ASP A 349 -29.25 27.82 2.45
N VAL A 350 -28.59 27.75 1.31
CA VAL A 350 -28.09 26.48 0.80
C VAL A 350 -26.99 25.94 1.72
N LYS A 351 -27.18 24.71 2.21
CA LYS A 351 -26.27 24.03 3.11
C LYS A 351 -24.90 23.73 2.46
N GLY A 352 -23.92 23.43 3.26
CA GLY A 352 -22.57 23.07 2.83
C GLY A 352 -22.57 21.88 1.87
N GLY A 353 -21.60 21.86 0.94
CA GLY A 353 -21.46 20.78 -0.04
C GLY A 353 -20.49 19.69 0.43
N VAL A 354 -20.61 18.51 -0.19
CA VAL A 354 -19.70 17.38 -0.02
C VAL A 354 -19.02 17.10 -1.35
N LEU A 355 -17.75 17.46 -1.47
CA LEU A 355 -16.96 17.31 -2.68
C LEU A 355 -15.92 16.21 -2.50
N CYS A 356 -15.84 15.24 -3.39
CA CYS A 356 -14.83 14.19 -3.39
C CYS A 356 -13.85 14.34 -4.57
N LEU A 357 -12.60 14.61 -4.28
CA LEU A 357 -11.52 14.74 -5.26
C LEU A 357 -10.82 13.39 -5.42
N VAL A 358 -10.97 12.75 -6.57
CA VAL A 358 -10.43 11.42 -6.86
C VAL A 358 -9.36 11.51 -7.95
N GLY A 359 -8.28 10.76 -7.80
CA GLY A 359 -7.26 10.68 -8.84
C GLY A 359 -5.90 10.23 -8.32
N PRO A 360 -4.90 10.08 -9.19
CA PRO A 360 -3.59 9.57 -8.83
C PRO A 360 -2.89 10.38 -7.74
N PRO A 361 -1.92 9.79 -7.02
CA PRO A 361 -1.16 10.51 -6.02
C PRO A 361 -0.32 11.65 -6.65
N GLY A 362 -0.28 12.79 -5.96
CA GLY A 362 0.52 13.95 -6.40
C GLY A 362 -0.15 14.87 -7.42
N THR A 363 -1.44 14.68 -7.74
CA THR A 363 -2.23 15.57 -8.62
C THR A 363 -2.76 16.81 -7.92
N GLY A 364 -2.41 17.03 -6.65
CA GLY A 364 -2.74 18.27 -5.94
C GLY A 364 -4.06 18.25 -5.18
N LYS A 365 -4.72 17.11 -5.00
CA LYS A 365 -6.01 16.95 -4.29
C LYS A 365 -6.06 17.70 -2.95
N THR A 366 -5.13 17.39 -2.06
CA THR A 366 -5.07 18.04 -0.74
C THR A 366 -4.68 19.52 -0.84
N SER A 367 -3.87 19.90 -1.85
CA SER A 367 -3.45 21.27 -2.06
C SER A 367 -4.61 22.14 -2.53
N ILE A 368 -5.39 21.68 -3.51
CA ILE A 368 -6.56 22.43 -4.00
C ILE A 368 -7.64 22.54 -2.91
N ALA A 369 -7.78 21.52 -2.05
CA ALA A 369 -8.69 21.59 -0.90
C ALA A 369 -8.31 22.71 0.08
N MET A 370 -7.01 22.96 0.28
CA MET A 370 -6.55 24.12 1.07
C MET A 370 -6.84 25.45 0.35
N SER A 371 -6.65 25.50 -0.96
CA SER A 371 -6.93 26.71 -1.74
C SER A 371 -8.42 27.04 -1.81
N ILE A 372 -9.30 26.04 -1.71
CA ILE A 372 -10.73 26.25 -1.55
C ILE A 372 -11.02 27.03 -0.26
N ALA A 373 -10.37 26.67 0.85
CA ALA A 373 -10.52 27.40 2.11
C ALA A 373 -10.04 28.86 1.99
N HIS A 374 -8.91 29.11 1.31
CA HIS A 374 -8.43 30.47 1.04
C HIS A 374 -9.38 31.25 0.13
N ALA A 375 -9.88 30.62 -0.94
CA ALA A 375 -10.76 31.25 -1.91
C ALA A 375 -12.09 31.68 -1.25
N THR A 376 -12.64 30.83 -0.40
CA THR A 376 -13.89 31.08 0.33
C THR A 376 -13.70 31.91 1.59
N ASN A 377 -12.47 32.17 2.00
CA ASN A 377 -12.11 32.80 3.28
C ASN A 377 -12.62 32.03 4.50
N ARG A 378 -12.79 30.70 4.38
CA ARG A 378 -13.17 29.85 5.49
C ARG A 378 -11.95 29.31 6.22
N LYS A 379 -12.09 29.01 7.51
CA LYS A 379 -11.04 28.29 8.24
C LYS A 379 -10.91 26.88 7.71
N LEU A 380 -9.72 26.31 7.88
CA LEU A 380 -9.37 24.97 7.39
C LEU A 380 -9.20 24.01 8.56
N SER A 381 -9.84 22.85 8.47
CA SER A 381 -9.53 21.68 9.29
C SER A 381 -9.14 20.52 8.39
N ARG A 382 -8.11 19.76 8.77
CA ARG A 382 -7.67 18.59 8.01
C ARG A 382 -7.62 17.36 8.90
N ILE A 383 -8.31 16.31 8.47
CA ILE A 383 -8.42 15.02 9.15
C ILE A 383 -7.96 13.94 8.19
N SER A 384 -6.97 13.14 8.60
CA SER A 384 -6.58 11.96 7.84
C SER A 384 -7.44 10.78 8.25
N LEU A 385 -8.08 10.13 7.28
CA LEU A 385 -8.87 8.92 7.49
C LEU A 385 -8.08 7.64 7.22
N GLY A 386 -6.86 7.76 6.66
CA GLY A 386 -6.00 6.61 6.42
C GLY A 386 -5.59 5.91 7.71
N GLY A 387 -5.93 4.62 7.83
CA GLY A 387 -5.66 3.82 9.02
C GLY A 387 -6.70 3.93 10.15
N VAL A 388 -7.83 4.57 9.90
CA VAL A 388 -8.98 4.57 10.81
C VAL A 388 -9.73 3.26 10.63
N HIS A 389 -9.92 2.53 11.74
CA HIS A 389 -10.61 1.22 11.76
C HIS A 389 -11.78 1.20 12.75
N ASP A 390 -11.84 2.14 13.70
CA ASP A 390 -12.84 2.21 14.76
C ASP A 390 -13.78 3.39 14.53
N GLU A 391 -15.08 3.14 14.60
CA GLU A 391 -16.13 4.18 14.57
C GLU A 391 -15.93 5.26 15.65
N ALA A 392 -15.38 4.85 16.81
CA ALA A 392 -15.11 5.77 17.92
C ALA A 392 -14.07 6.85 17.56
N GLU A 393 -13.20 6.63 16.57
CA GLU A 393 -12.31 7.69 16.10
C GLU A 393 -13.08 8.83 15.43
N ILE A 394 -14.20 8.54 14.76
CA ILE A 394 -15.03 9.54 14.08
C ILE A 394 -16.02 10.20 15.06
N ARG A 395 -16.72 9.35 15.84
CA ARG A 395 -17.82 9.76 16.75
C ARG A 395 -17.39 9.96 18.19
N GLY A 396 -16.13 9.74 18.56
CA GLY A 396 -15.66 9.83 19.94
C GLY A 396 -16.00 8.61 20.79
N HIS A 397 -15.35 8.51 21.94
CA HIS A 397 -15.59 7.51 22.95
C HIS A 397 -16.63 8.01 23.97
N ARG A 398 -17.40 7.09 24.58
CA ARG A 398 -18.34 7.47 25.63
C ARG A 398 -17.60 8.12 26.79
N LYS A 399 -18.07 9.28 27.26
CA LYS A 399 -17.45 10.11 28.30
C LYS A 399 -17.21 9.40 29.65
N THR A 400 -17.85 8.26 29.89
CA THR A 400 -17.69 7.46 31.10
C THR A 400 -16.37 6.72 31.22
N TYR A 401 -15.61 6.59 30.13
CA TYR A 401 -14.32 5.93 30.14
C TYR A 401 -13.19 6.92 30.52
N VAL A 402 -12.26 6.47 31.36
CA VAL A 402 -11.06 7.26 31.66
C VAL A 402 -10.23 7.42 30.40
N GLY A 403 -9.91 8.66 30.03
CA GLY A 403 -9.19 8.96 28.78
C GLY A 403 -10.10 9.07 27.55
N ALA A 404 -11.42 9.10 27.71
CA ALA A 404 -12.34 9.37 26.61
C ALA A 404 -12.06 10.74 25.98
N MET A 405 -12.15 10.78 24.65
CA MET A 405 -11.95 12.00 23.85
C MET A 405 -13.07 12.15 22.81
N PRO A 406 -13.38 13.38 22.40
CA PRO A 406 -14.30 13.60 21.28
C PRO A 406 -13.76 13.02 19.99
N GLY A 407 -14.67 12.77 19.05
CA GLY A 407 -14.32 12.28 17.71
C GLY A 407 -13.51 13.29 16.89
N ARG A 408 -12.91 12.81 15.84
CA ARG A 408 -12.08 13.62 14.94
C ARG A 408 -12.85 14.77 14.30
N ILE A 409 -14.15 14.62 14.07
CA ILE A 409 -15.02 15.68 13.51
C ILE A 409 -15.14 16.85 14.48
N ILE A 410 -15.47 16.58 15.71
CA ILE A 410 -15.60 17.61 16.78
C ILE A 410 -14.23 18.27 17.03
N ASN A 411 -13.18 17.49 17.17
CA ASN A 411 -11.82 18.01 17.32
C ASN A 411 -11.41 18.87 16.11
N GLY A 412 -11.84 18.49 14.91
CA GLY A 412 -11.64 19.27 13.70
C GLY A 412 -12.30 20.64 13.73
N LEU A 413 -13.50 20.77 14.30
CA LEU A 413 -14.20 22.06 14.51
C LEU A 413 -13.48 22.93 15.56
N THR A 414 -13.05 22.32 16.66
CA THR A 414 -12.30 23.01 17.72
C THR A 414 -10.98 23.56 17.19
N ILE A 415 -10.21 22.76 16.43
CA ILE A 415 -8.95 23.21 15.79
C ILE A 415 -9.20 24.35 14.79
N ALA A 416 -10.27 24.26 14.00
CA ALA A 416 -10.64 25.32 13.06
C ALA A 416 -11.07 26.61 13.76
N GLY A 417 -11.62 26.52 14.96
CA GLY A 417 -12.17 27.65 15.71
C GLY A 417 -13.36 28.31 15.00
N SER A 418 -14.15 27.54 14.25
CA SER A 418 -15.31 28.02 13.50
C SER A 418 -16.28 26.87 13.20
N MET A 419 -17.58 27.18 13.16
CA MET A 419 -18.63 26.19 12.82
C MET A 419 -18.85 26.02 11.32
N ASN A 420 -18.27 26.88 10.49
CA ASN A 420 -18.37 26.79 9.02
C ASN A 420 -17.00 26.63 8.33
N PRO A 421 -16.14 25.73 8.79
CA PRO A 421 -14.84 25.51 8.16
C PRO A 421 -14.97 24.77 6.81
N VAL A 422 -13.88 24.77 6.04
CA VAL A 422 -13.62 23.73 5.06
C VAL A 422 -12.95 22.57 5.81
N MET A 423 -13.62 21.44 5.86
CA MET A 423 -13.11 20.23 6.52
C MET A 423 -12.61 19.24 5.47
N VAL A 424 -11.30 19.01 5.44
CA VAL A 424 -10.64 18.10 4.51
C VAL A 424 -10.54 16.73 5.17
N LEU A 425 -11.22 15.74 4.60
CA LEU A 425 -11.15 14.33 4.98
C LEU A 425 -10.24 13.61 3.98
N ASP A 426 -9.00 13.40 4.37
CA ASP A 426 -7.94 12.91 3.47
C ASP A 426 -7.86 11.38 3.48
N GLU A 427 -7.69 10.76 2.30
CA GLU A 427 -7.51 9.32 2.10
C GLU A 427 -8.72 8.45 2.53
N ILE A 428 -9.95 8.84 2.10
CA ILE A 428 -11.17 8.05 2.43
C ILE A 428 -11.14 6.64 1.81
N ASP A 429 -10.41 6.44 0.72
CA ASP A 429 -10.21 5.15 0.07
C ASP A 429 -9.40 4.14 0.92
N LYS A 430 -8.82 4.59 2.02
CA LYS A 430 -8.04 3.78 2.96
C LYS A 430 -8.75 3.52 4.29
N LEU A 431 -10.04 3.74 4.36
CA LEU A 431 -10.86 3.34 5.50
C LEU A 431 -10.86 1.81 5.60
N GLY A 432 -10.52 1.30 6.78
CA GLY A 432 -10.64 -0.12 7.09
C GLY A 432 -11.96 -0.42 7.79
N SER A 433 -12.48 -1.64 7.63
CA SER A 433 -13.56 -2.18 8.46
C SER A 433 -13.00 -3.33 9.28
N ASP A 434 -13.15 -3.27 10.60
CA ASP A 434 -12.72 -4.30 11.53
C ASP A 434 -13.89 -4.77 12.39
N TYR A 435 -13.68 -5.85 13.18
CA TYR A 435 -14.63 -6.36 14.18
C TYR A 435 -15.06 -5.32 15.23
N ARG A 436 -14.39 -4.17 15.29
CA ARG A 436 -14.59 -3.12 16.30
C ARG A 436 -15.54 -2.00 15.88
N GLY A 437 -15.94 -1.95 14.63
CA GLY A 437 -16.88 -0.95 14.12
C GLY A 437 -16.72 -0.70 12.62
N ASP A 438 -17.64 0.10 12.09
CA ASP A 438 -17.65 0.54 10.69
C ASP A 438 -17.56 2.07 10.64
N PRO A 439 -16.33 2.62 10.44
CA PRO A 439 -16.15 4.07 10.28
C PRO A 439 -16.95 4.67 9.12
N SER A 440 -17.26 3.84 8.10
CA SER A 440 -18.05 4.30 6.95
C SER A 440 -19.48 4.65 7.35
N SER A 441 -20.06 3.88 8.27
CA SER A 441 -21.41 4.16 8.81
C SER A 441 -21.46 5.47 9.61
N ALA A 442 -20.41 5.77 10.38
CA ALA A 442 -20.29 7.06 11.08
C ALA A 442 -20.19 8.23 10.09
N LEU A 443 -19.43 8.07 9.01
CA LEU A 443 -19.30 9.10 7.98
C LEU A 443 -20.59 9.31 7.18
N LEU A 444 -21.45 8.31 7.05
CA LEU A 444 -22.75 8.48 6.41
C LEU A 444 -23.59 9.55 7.11
N GLU A 445 -23.61 9.58 8.45
CA GLU A 445 -24.33 10.61 9.22
C GLU A 445 -23.67 11.99 9.08
N VAL A 446 -22.34 12.04 9.07
CA VAL A 446 -21.59 13.30 8.94
C VAL A 446 -21.81 13.94 7.57
N LEU A 447 -21.86 13.14 6.52
CA LEU A 447 -21.90 13.62 5.12
C LEU A 447 -23.32 13.74 4.57
N ASP A 448 -24.32 13.23 5.27
CA ASP A 448 -25.72 13.32 4.85
C ASP A 448 -26.31 14.68 5.19
N ALA A 449 -26.61 15.49 4.19
CA ALA A 449 -27.18 16.82 4.37
C ALA A 449 -28.55 16.84 5.08
N GLU A 450 -29.26 15.69 5.15
CA GLU A 450 -30.55 15.58 5.85
C GLU A 450 -30.39 15.23 7.34
N GLN A 451 -29.23 14.72 7.74
CA GLN A 451 -28.96 14.23 9.11
C GLN A 451 -27.86 14.99 9.84
N ASN A 452 -26.96 15.67 9.12
CA ASN A 452 -25.76 16.27 9.69
C ASN A 452 -26.02 17.53 10.52
N ASP A 453 -27.21 18.08 10.49
CA ASP A 453 -27.64 19.20 11.36
C ASP A 453 -27.89 18.75 12.81
N HIS A 454 -27.98 17.44 13.06
CA HIS A 454 -28.17 16.86 14.38
C HIS A 454 -27.10 15.81 14.69
N PHE A 455 -25.88 15.97 14.18
CA PHE A 455 -24.78 15.05 14.43
C PHE A 455 -24.50 14.91 15.92
N ARG A 456 -24.38 13.68 16.42
CA ARG A 456 -24.10 13.39 17.83
C ARG A 456 -22.78 12.65 17.97
N ASP A 457 -21.84 13.32 18.62
CA ASP A 457 -20.61 12.69 19.10
C ASP A 457 -20.89 11.94 20.42
N ASN A 458 -20.32 10.75 20.57
CA ASN A 458 -20.54 9.90 21.75
C ASN A 458 -19.93 10.47 23.04
N PHE A 459 -18.89 11.32 22.92
CA PHE A 459 -18.29 12.01 24.05
C PHE A 459 -19.14 13.19 24.48
N MET A 460 -19.50 14.04 23.52
CA MET A 460 -20.25 15.25 23.79
C MET A 460 -21.73 14.98 24.13
N GLU A 461 -22.32 13.99 23.42
CA GLU A 461 -23.74 13.62 23.52
C GLU A 461 -24.72 14.81 23.27
N ILE A 462 -24.23 15.96 22.83
CA ILE A 462 -24.96 17.16 22.44
C ILE A 462 -25.06 17.20 20.93
N PRO A 463 -26.23 17.52 20.33
CA PRO A 463 -26.32 17.65 18.87
C PRO A 463 -25.47 18.84 18.39
N VAL A 464 -24.72 18.61 17.33
CA VAL A 464 -23.87 19.62 16.67
C VAL A 464 -24.32 19.76 15.23
N ASP A 465 -24.58 20.98 14.81
CA ASP A 465 -24.98 21.28 13.44
C ASP A 465 -23.76 21.38 12.54
N LEU A 466 -23.60 20.38 11.65
CA LEU A 466 -22.53 20.32 10.65
C LEU A 466 -22.97 20.83 9.27
N SER A 467 -24.21 21.32 9.13
CA SER A 467 -24.78 21.66 7.83
C SER A 467 -24.08 22.80 7.10
N ASP A 468 -23.38 23.68 7.81
CA ASP A 468 -22.58 24.77 7.23
C ASP A 468 -21.11 24.38 6.95
N VAL A 469 -20.70 23.19 7.37
CA VAL A 469 -19.36 22.67 7.08
C VAL A 469 -19.26 22.31 5.59
N PHE A 470 -18.19 22.77 4.93
CA PHE A 470 -17.90 22.37 3.57
C PHE A 470 -16.91 21.20 3.59
N PHE A 471 -17.41 20.01 3.30
CA PHE A 471 -16.59 18.80 3.30
C PHE A 471 -15.86 18.62 1.97
N VAL A 472 -14.56 18.44 2.03
CA VAL A 472 -13.72 18.08 0.87
C VAL A 472 -13.00 16.77 1.17
N LEU A 473 -13.39 15.73 0.47
CA LEU A 473 -12.79 14.40 0.62
C LEU A 473 -11.72 14.19 -0.46
N THR A 474 -10.71 13.38 -0.14
CA THR A 474 -9.72 12.97 -1.13
C THR A 474 -9.59 11.45 -1.18
N ALA A 475 -9.49 10.90 -2.39
CA ALA A 475 -9.29 9.48 -2.64
C ALA A 475 -8.31 9.26 -3.80
N ASN A 476 -7.65 8.12 -3.85
CA ASN A 476 -6.86 7.73 -5.01
C ASN A 476 -7.68 6.88 -5.99
N THR A 477 -8.61 6.07 -5.48
CA THR A 477 -9.54 5.23 -6.26
C THR A 477 -10.94 5.29 -5.64
N LEU A 478 -11.96 4.99 -6.45
CA LEU A 478 -13.34 4.84 -5.99
C LEU A 478 -13.69 3.42 -5.57
N ASP A 479 -12.91 2.43 -5.99
CA ASP A 479 -13.24 1.00 -5.91
C ASP A 479 -13.42 0.50 -4.47
N THR A 480 -12.72 1.12 -3.52
CA THR A 480 -12.75 0.75 -2.10
C THR A 480 -13.76 1.53 -1.29
N ILE A 481 -14.38 2.56 -1.88
CA ILE A 481 -15.35 3.41 -1.18
C ILE A 481 -16.74 2.78 -1.28
N PRO A 482 -17.45 2.57 -0.17
CA PRO A 482 -18.81 2.03 -0.17
C PRO A 482 -19.77 2.91 -1.00
N ARG A 483 -20.61 2.29 -1.82
CA ARG A 483 -21.59 2.98 -2.66
C ARG A 483 -22.48 3.99 -1.91
N PRO A 484 -23.00 3.69 -0.71
CA PRO A 484 -23.82 4.65 0.04
C PRO A 484 -23.10 5.96 0.37
N LEU A 485 -21.76 5.91 0.56
CA LEU A 485 -20.96 7.13 0.73
C LEU A 485 -20.79 7.88 -0.58
N LEU A 486 -20.54 7.18 -1.70
CA LEU A 486 -20.42 7.79 -3.02
C LEU A 486 -21.70 8.53 -3.45
N ASP A 487 -22.86 7.99 -3.13
CA ASP A 487 -24.16 8.60 -3.45
C ASP A 487 -24.39 9.96 -2.74
N ARG A 488 -23.61 10.25 -1.67
CA ARG A 488 -23.70 11.51 -0.89
C ARG A 488 -22.63 12.52 -1.28
N MET A 489 -21.73 12.14 -2.18
CA MET A 489 -20.60 12.98 -2.57
C MET A 489 -20.71 13.38 -4.04
N GLU A 490 -20.31 14.59 -4.32
CA GLU A 490 -20.05 14.98 -5.69
C GLU A 490 -18.61 14.64 -6.05
N VAL A 491 -18.45 13.67 -6.94
CA VAL A 491 -17.13 13.17 -7.34
C VAL A 491 -16.56 13.99 -8.49
N ILE A 492 -15.35 14.53 -8.31
CA ILE A 492 -14.56 15.15 -9.38
C ILE A 492 -13.29 14.37 -9.58
N GLU A 493 -13.13 13.81 -10.76
CA GLU A 493 -11.93 13.08 -11.12
C GLU A 493 -10.82 14.04 -11.59
N LEU A 494 -9.66 13.92 -10.95
CA LEU A 494 -8.43 14.61 -11.30
C LEU A 494 -7.55 13.67 -12.13
N SER A 495 -7.38 14.00 -13.39
CA SER A 495 -6.52 13.25 -14.29
C SER A 495 -5.03 13.55 -14.06
N SER A 496 -4.19 12.73 -14.67
CA SER A 496 -2.74 12.92 -14.73
C SER A 496 -2.38 14.23 -15.42
N TYR A 497 -1.27 14.85 -14.99
CA TYR A 497 -0.73 16.03 -15.66
C TYR A 497 0.09 15.66 -16.89
N THR A 498 -0.05 16.45 -17.97
CA THR A 498 0.85 16.41 -19.12
C THR A 498 2.24 16.93 -18.75
N ASP A 499 3.26 16.58 -19.53
CA ASP A 499 4.62 17.08 -19.28
C ASP A 499 4.71 18.61 -19.37
N GLU A 500 3.87 19.24 -20.21
CA GLU A 500 3.76 20.69 -20.28
C GLU A 500 3.11 21.29 -19.04
N GLU A 501 2.00 20.69 -18.56
CA GLU A 501 1.38 21.09 -17.29
C GLU A 501 2.36 20.94 -16.12
N LYS A 502 3.12 19.84 -16.05
CA LYS A 502 4.17 19.60 -15.04
C LYS A 502 5.26 20.69 -15.10
N LEU A 503 5.66 21.10 -16.31
CA LEU A 503 6.61 22.18 -16.51
C LEU A 503 6.06 23.50 -15.95
N GLN A 504 4.82 23.87 -16.27
CA GLN A 504 4.20 25.09 -15.78
C GLN A 504 4.03 25.09 -14.27
N ILE A 505 3.54 23.98 -13.70
CA ILE A 505 3.44 23.77 -12.24
C ILE A 505 4.81 23.89 -11.58
N ALA A 506 5.84 23.30 -12.16
CA ALA A 506 7.21 23.39 -11.64
C ALA A 506 7.71 24.82 -11.59
N LYS A 507 7.49 25.62 -12.64
CA LYS A 507 7.92 27.01 -12.76
C LYS A 507 7.17 27.96 -11.83
N GLN A 508 5.83 27.84 -11.85
CA GLN A 508 4.96 28.82 -11.18
C GLN A 508 4.84 28.54 -9.69
N HIS A 509 4.81 27.25 -9.29
CA HIS A 509 4.50 26.88 -7.91
C HIS A 509 5.63 26.12 -7.21
N LEU A 510 6.16 25.02 -7.78
CA LEU A 510 7.08 24.15 -7.03
C LEU A 510 8.45 24.79 -6.81
N LEU A 511 9.06 25.34 -7.84
CA LEU A 511 10.40 25.92 -7.74
C LEU A 511 10.44 27.15 -6.83
N PRO A 512 9.51 28.11 -6.89
CA PRO A 512 9.43 29.22 -5.94
C PRO A 512 9.24 28.75 -4.51
N LYS A 513 8.33 27.79 -4.27
CA LYS A 513 8.07 27.16 -2.97
C LYS A 513 9.34 26.51 -2.42
N GLN A 514 10.04 25.70 -3.23
CA GLN A 514 11.24 25.00 -2.80
C GLN A 514 12.43 25.97 -2.57
N ARG A 515 12.58 27.01 -3.38
CA ARG A 515 13.59 28.07 -3.11
C ARG A 515 13.34 28.71 -1.75
N LYS A 516 12.11 29.14 -1.47
CA LYS A 516 11.72 29.77 -0.19
C LYS A 516 11.98 28.81 0.98
N LYS A 517 11.59 27.54 0.86
CA LYS A 517 11.78 26.50 1.89
C LYS A 517 13.27 26.25 2.21
N HIS A 518 14.16 26.39 1.24
CA HIS A 518 15.59 26.15 1.39
C HIS A 518 16.43 27.45 1.53
N GLY A 519 15.77 28.60 1.76
CA GLY A 519 16.46 29.90 1.99
C GLY A 519 17.17 30.44 0.77
N LEU A 520 16.81 30.03 -0.45
CA LEU A 520 17.45 30.51 -1.69
C LEU A 520 16.66 31.67 -2.32
N LYS A 521 17.38 32.72 -2.71
CA LYS A 521 16.81 33.80 -3.51
C LYS A 521 16.68 33.37 -4.99
N PRO A 522 15.73 33.94 -5.76
CA PRO A 522 15.61 33.67 -7.21
C PRO A 522 16.89 33.93 -8.02
N SER A 523 17.73 34.86 -7.58
CA SER A 523 19.03 35.15 -8.20
C SER A 523 20.11 34.11 -7.94
N GLN A 524 19.96 33.29 -6.86
CA GLN A 524 20.96 32.30 -6.44
C GLN A 524 20.77 30.95 -7.12
N LEU A 525 19.56 30.60 -7.53
CA LEU A 525 19.29 29.40 -8.31
C LEU A 525 18.37 29.72 -9.47
N ARG A 526 18.83 29.52 -10.71
CA ARG A 526 18.03 29.57 -11.93
C ARG A 526 17.96 28.18 -12.54
N VAL A 527 16.79 27.75 -12.95
CA VAL A 527 16.55 26.47 -13.60
C VAL A 527 15.90 26.75 -14.95
N SER A 528 16.50 26.28 -16.03
CA SER A 528 15.94 26.44 -17.38
C SER A 528 14.77 25.51 -17.60
N ASP A 529 13.88 25.84 -18.52
CA ASP A 529 12.75 25.01 -18.91
C ASP A 529 13.20 23.65 -19.41
N ASP A 530 14.27 23.62 -20.22
CA ASP A 530 14.85 22.36 -20.73
C ASP A 530 15.38 21.46 -19.62
N ALA A 531 15.95 22.05 -18.55
CA ALA A 531 16.39 21.28 -17.39
C ALA A 531 15.21 20.69 -16.60
N ILE A 532 14.09 21.42 -16.52
CA ILE A 532 12.86 20.90 -15.90
C ILE A 532 12.28 19.77 -16.76
N ARG A 533 12.23 19.93 -18.08
CA ARG A 533 11.80 18.86 -19.01
C ARG A 533 12.69 17.63 -18.89
N GLU A 534 14.02 17.82 -18.79
CA GLU A 534 14.95 16.72 -18.55
C GLU A 534 14.67 16.01 -17.23
N ILE A 535 14.36 16.75 -16.15
CA ILE A 535 13.97 16.15 -14.87
C ILE A 535 12.65 15.37 -15.02
N ILE A 536 11.66 15.93 -15.69
CA ILE A 536 10.36 15.26 -15.92
C ILE A 536 10.56 13.96 -16.67
N THR A 537 11.31 13.96 -17.77
CA THR A 537 11.45 12.82 -18.67
C THR A 537 12.38 11.74 -18.14
N LEU A 538 13.54 12.13 -17.54
CA LEU A 538 14.60 11.19 -17.19
C LEU A 538 14.67 10.83 -15.70
N TYR A 539 13.98 11.57 -14.81
CA TYR A 539 14.06 11.38 -13.36
C TYR A 539 12.70 11.18 -12.68
N THR A 540 11.59 11.31 -13.43
CA THR A 540 10.25 11.08 -12.90
C THR A 540 9.44 10.15 -13.81
N ARG A 541 8.63 9.26 -13.19
CA ARG A 541 7.62 8.43 -13.86
C ARG A 541 6.43 8.41 -12.93
N GLU A 542 5.60 9.46 -13.01
CA GLU A 542 4.47 9.68 -12.12
C GLU A 542 3.34 10.45 -12.82
N SER A 543 2.11 10.20 -12.41
CA SER A 543 0.91 10.91 -12.88
C SER A 543 0.87 12.36 -12.39
N GLY A 544 1.33 12.61 -11.18
CA GLY A 544 1.36 13.91 -10.52
C GLY A 544 2.72 14.61 -10.59
N VAL A 545 3.02 15.40 -9.55
CA VAL A 545 4.26 16.21 -9.45
C VAL A 545 5.02 15.98 -8.14
N ARG A 546 4.74 14.92 -7.40
CA ARG A 546 5.34 14.67 -6.08
C ARG A 546 6.83 14.31 -6.15
N VAL A 547 7.22 13.47 -7.13
CA VAL A 547 8.62 13.11 -7.36
C VAL A 547 9.37 14.28 -7.97
N LEU A 548 8.73 15.03 -8.88
CA LEU A 548 9.27 16.27 -9.46
C LEU A 548 9.56 17.29 -8.36
N GLU A 549 8.64 17.52 -7.42
CA GLU A 549 8.87 18.40 -6.26
C GLU A 549 10.07 17.93 -5.42
N ARG A 550 10.19 16.61 -5.16
CA ARG A 550 11.33 16.03 -4.44
C ARG A 550 12.67 16.25 -5.17
N ASN A 551 12.68 16.09 -6.49
CA ASN A 551 13.89 16.31 -7.31
C ASN A 551 14.28 17.78 -7.32
N LEU A 552 13.35 18.72 -7.48
CA LEU A 552 13.59 20.14 -7.37
C LEU A 552 14.08 20.54 -5.97
N ALA A 553 13.52 19.96 -4.92
CA ALA A 553 14.00 20.14 -3.56
C ALA A 553 15.45 19.63 -3.38
N ALA A 554 15.81 18.50 -4.00
CA ALA A 554 17.19 18.00 -3.98
C ALA A 554 18.17 18.96 -4.69
N VAL A 555 17.77 19.52 -5.82
CA VAL A 555 18.55 20.57 -6.52
C VAL A 555 18.73 21.79 -5.62
N CYS A 556 17.66 22.27 -4.98
CA CYS A 556 17.71 23.38 -4.04
C CYS A 556 18.66 23.10 -2.88
N ARG A 557 18.57 21.95 -2.23
CA ARG A 557 19.44 21.55 -1.11
C ARG A 557 20.91 21.52 -1.51
N LYS A 558 21.23 20.89 -2.65
CA LYS A 558 22.62 20.80 -3.15
C LYS A 558 23.18 22.19 -3.50
N THR A 559 22.34 23.04 -4.07
CA THR A 559 22.73 24.44 -4.35
C THR A 559 22.97 25.21 -3.06
N ALA A 560 22.09 25.11 -2.08
CA ALA A 560 22.24 25.76 -0.78
C ALA A 560 23.52 25.32 -0.07
N LYS A 561 23.84 24.00 -0.10
CA LYS A 561 25.10 23.47 0.42
C LYS A 561 26.32 24.12 -0.25
N ARG A 562 26.35 24.19 -1.59
CA ARG A 562 27.47 24.77 -2.33
C ARG A 562 27.67 26.28 -2.04
N ILE A 563 26.56 27.00 -1.88
CA ILE A 563 26.62 28.44 -1.50
C ILE A 563 27.13 28.56 -0.06
N ALA A 564 26.66 27.75 0.88
CA ALA A 564 27.10 27.76 2.27
C ALA A 564 28.57 27.39 2.44
N LEU A 565 29.11 26.50 1.60
CA LEU A 565 30.54 26.17 1.56
C LEU A 565 31.39 27.21 0.84
N GLY A 566 30.77 28.27 0.28
CA GLY A 566 31.52 29.31 -0.48
C GLY A 566 31.98 28.89 -1.88
N GLU A 567 31.57 27.71 -2.36
CA GLU A 567 31.95 27.16 -3.68
C GLU A 567 31.36 27.98 -4.84
N CYS A 568 30.19 28.58 -4.63
CA CYS A 568 29.55 29.45 -5.63
C CYS A 568 28.66 30.51 -4.98
N LYS A 569 28.43 31.63 -5.65
CA LYS A 569 27.45 32.65 -5.23
C LYS A 569 26.05 32.41 -5.84
N SER A 570 26.00 31.76 -6.97
CA SER A 570 24.76 31.40 -7.68
C SER A 570 25.00 30.19 -8.55
N ALA A 571 23.93 29.48 -8.88
CA ALA A 571 23.94 28.31 -9.75
C ALA A 571 22.85 28.43 -10.83
N GLN A 572 23.17 27.96 -12.02
CA GLN A 572 22.23 27.84 -13.13
C GLN A 572 22.17 26.36 -13.55
N LEU A 573 21.00 25.75 -13.42
CA LEU A 573 20.74 24.41 -13.92
C LEU A 573 20.26 24.52 -15.37
N ARG A 574 20.98 23.86 -16.28
CA ARG A 574 20.66 23.74 -17.70
C ARG A 574 20.49 22.28 -18.06
N ALA A 575 19.89 21.99 -19.20
CA ALA A 575 19.87 20.66 -19.78
C ALA A 575 21.31 20.09 -19.89
N GLY A 576 21.44 18.78 -19.63
CA GLY A 576 22.72 18.09 -19.57
C GLY A 576 23.52 18.28 -18.28
N SER A 577 23.18 19.26 -17.45
CA SER A 577 23.80 19.43 -16.12
C SER A 577 23.00 18.86 -14.95
N VAL A 578 21.83 18.31 -15.23
CA VAL A 578 20.93 17.73 -14.23
C VAL A 578 21.59 16.53 -13.52
N ALA A 579 22.33 15.71 -14.24
CA ALA A 579 23.05 14.56 -13.70
C ALA A 579 24.03 14.94 -12.57
N ASN A 580 24.63 16.15 -12.61
CA ASN A 580 25.53 16.64 -11.55
C ASN A 580 24.80 16.86 -10.22
N TYR A 581 23.49 17.09 -10.28
CA TYR A 581 22.66 17.31 -9.11
C TYR A 581 21.87 16.06 -8.68
N LEU A 582 21.34 15.28 -9.63
CA LEU A 582 20.45 14.17 -9.33
C LEU A 582 21.08 12.78 -9.50
N GLY A 583 22.32 12.73 -10.08
CA GLY A 583 22.99 11.49 -10.45
C GLY A 583 22.61 11.05 -11.87
N PRO A 584 22.96 9.83 -12.27
CA PRO A 584 22.63 9.32 -13.60
C PRO A 584 21.12 9.28 -13.81
N ALA A 585 20.71 9.39 -15.08
CA ALA A 585 19.31 9.26 -15.47
C ALA A 585 18.73 7.95 -14.95
N ARG A 586 17.50 8.00 -14.44
CA ARG A 586 16.81 6.81 -13.91
C ARG A 586 16.02 6.07 -14.96
N TYR A 587 15.56 6.81 -15.95
CA TYR A 587 14.74 6.30 -17.04
C TYR A 587 15.41 6.67 -18.37
N GLU A 588 15.41 5.74 -19.30
CA GLU A 588 15.80 6.02 -20.67
C GLU A 588 14.57 6.53 -21.42
N PRO A 589 14.75 7.48 -22.36
CA PRO A 589 13.65 7.92 -23.19
C PRO A 589 13.23 6.78 -24.12
N GLU A 590 12.02 6.28 -23.93
CA GLU A 590 11.38 5.35 -24.85
C GLU A 590 11.26 6.02 -26.22
N ARG A 591 11.55 5.28 -27.29
CA ARG A 591 11.52 5.80 -28.66
C ARG A 591 10.71 4.86 -29.57
N VAL A 592 10.15 5.42 -30.63
CA VAL A 592 9.58 4.63 -31.71
C VAL A 592 10.65 3.75 -32.33
N TYR A 593 10.33 2.50 -32.65
CA TYR A 593 11.24 1.58 -33.33
C TYR A 593 11.77 2.18 -34.63
N ALA A 594 12.95 1.74 -35.05
CA ALA A 594 13.58 2.26 -36.26
C ALA A 594 12.87 1.81 -37.55
N GLN A 595 12.20 0.63 -37.50
CA GLN A 595 11.56 0.01 -38.64
C GLN A 595 10.18 -0.55 -38.30
N ASP A 596 9.37 -0.82 -39.37
CA ASP A 596 8.13 -1.58 -39.20
C ASP A 596 8.48 -3.05 -38.99
N GLU A 597 7.85 -3.72 -38.01
CA GLU A 597 8.21 -5.09 -37.61
C GLU A 597 7.02 -6.03 -37.77
N VAL A 598 7.32 -7.32 -38.03
CA VAL A 598 6.31 -8.38 -38.08
C VAL A 598 6.08 -8.94 -36.68
N GLY A 599 4.82 -9.10 -36.30
CA GLY A 599 4.47 -9.67 -34.99
C GLY A 599 4.65 -8.73 -33.81
N LEU A 600 5.05 -7.47 -34.02
CA LEU A 600 5.25 -6.47 -32.98
C LEU A 600 4.24 -5.32 -33.14
N VAL A 601 3.40 -5.10 -32.11
CA VAL A 601 2.39 -4.05 -32.12
C VAL A 601 2.34 -3.34 -30.77
N ARG A 602 2.17 -2.04 -30.78
CA ARG A 602 2.06 -1.22 -29.57
C ARG A 602 0.62 -1.06 -29.12
N GLY A 603 0.38 -1.49 -27.92
CA GLY A 603 -0.83 -1.23 -27.15
C GLY A 603 -0.67 -0.04 -26.22
N LEU A 604 -1.78 0.47 -25.71
CA LEU A 604 -1.79 1.53 -24.73
C LEU A 604 -2.48 1.05 -23.45
N ALA A 605 -1.78 1.17 -22.34
CA ALA A 605 -2.27 0.84 -21.03
C ALA A 605 -2.39 2.08 -20.13
N TRP A 606 -3.19 1.95 -19.09
CA TRP A 606 -3.31 2.91 -18.02
C TRP A 606 -2.96 2.22 -16.70
N THR A 607 -2.16 2.90 -15.88
CA THR A 607 -1.71 2.44 -14.56
C THR A 607 -1.89 3.55 -13.53
N SER A 608 -1.76 3.24 -12.25
CA SER A 608 -1.79 4.23 -11.17
C SER A 608 -0.71 5.32 -11.27
N VAL A 609 0.34 5.08 -12.08
CA VAL A 609 1.42 6.04 -12.33
C VAL A 609 1.26 6.81 -13.65
N GLY A 610 0.21 6.55 -14.42
CA GLY A 610 -0.11 7.22 -15.68
C GLY A 610 -0.29 6.26 -16.85
N GLY A 611 -0.29 6.82 -18.07
CA GLY A 611 -0.33 6.03 -19.30
C GLY A 611 1.02 5.39 -19.59
N GLU A 612 0.97 4.20 -20.17
CA GLU A 612 2.12 3.38 -20.56
C GLU A 612 1.89 2.77 -21.94
N VAL A 613 2.98 2.60 -22.68
CA VAL A 613 2.93 1.88 -23.96
C VAL A 613 3.36 0.45 -23.72
N LEU A 614 2.56 -0.49 -24.18
CA LEU A 614 2.82 -1.93 -24.05
C LEU A 614 3.20 -2.48 -25.42
N ASP A 615 4.38 -3.04 -25.53
CA ASP A 615 4.75 -3.83 -26.70
C ASP A 615 4.11 -5.22 -26.61
N VAL A 616 3.48 -5.66 -27.70
CA VAL A 616 2.94 -7.02 -27.84
C VAL A 616 3.74 -7.71 -28.94
N GLU A 617 4.51 -8.70 -28.53
CA GLU A 617 5.36 -9.51 -29.41
C GLU A 617 4.67 -10.85 -29.66
N VAL A 618 4.59 -11.26 -30.93
CA VAL A 618 4.02 -12.54 -31.32
C VAL A 618 4.98 -13.30 -32.20
N ALA A 619 5.31 -14.51 -31.77
CA ALA A 619 6.03 -15.49 -32.56
C ALA A 619 5.10 -16.63 -32.97
N VAL A 620 5.18 -17.04 -34.23
CA VAL A 620 4.45 -18.19 -34.77
C VAL A 620 5.48 -19.24 -35.24
N LEU A 621 5.35 -20.44 -34.71
CA LEU A 621 6.22 -21.57 -34.94
C LEU A 621 5.40 -22.74 -35.46
N ASP A 622 6.08 -23.67 -36.19
CA ASP A 622 5.44 -24.94 -36.52
C ASP A 622 5.26 -25.77 -35.26
N GLY A 623 4.05 -26.29 -35.05
CA GLY A 623 3.72 -26.94 -33.78
C GLY A 623 2.43 -27.74 -33.80
N THR A 624 1.73 -27.77 -32.70
CA THR A 624 0.53 -28.56 -32.43
C THR A 624 -0.73 -27.75 -32.14
N GLY A 625 -0.68 -26.44 -32.32
CA GLY A 625 -1.80 -25.52 -32.07
C GLY A 625 -1.80 -24.96 -30.66
N LYS A 626 -0.65 -24.94 -29.98
CA LYS A 626 -0.55 -24.44 -28.62
C LYS A 626 -0.54 -22.89 -28.61
N LEU A 627 -1.31 -22.30 -27.68
CA LEU A 627 -1.27 -20.89 -27.39
C LEU A 627 -0.49 -20.65 -26.08
N GLU A 628 0.67 -20.04 -26.20
CA GLU A 628 1.51 -19.66 -25.05
C GLU A 628 1.39 -18.17 -24.76
N LEU A 629 1.17 -17.83 -23.50
CA LEU A 629 1.01 -16.46 -23.04
C LEU A 629 2.02 -16.18 -21.92
N THR A 630 2.92 -15.21 -22.14
CA THR A 630 3.96 -14.85 -21.17
C THR A 630 4.02 -13.34 -20.94
N GLY A 631 4.57 -12.89 -19.80
CA GLY A 631 4.69 -11.47 -19.44
C GLY A 631 3.88 -11.06 -18.20
N ASN A 632 3.63 -11.99 -17.27
CA ASN A 632 2.90 -11.76 -16.02
C ASN A 632 1.49 -11.20 -16.23
N LEU A 633 0.71 -11.94 -17.06
CA LEU A 633 -0.64 -11.53 -17.48
C LEU A 633 -1.70 -12.00 -16.49
N GLY A 634 -2.61 -11.10 -16.12
CA GLY A 634 -3.83 -11.42 -15.37
C GLY A 634 -4.85 -12.20 -16.20
N ASN A 635 -5.92 -12.65 -15.54
CA ASN A 635 -6.91 -13.51 -16.19
C ASN A 635 -7.69 -12.80 -17.30
N VAL A 636 -8.05 -11.54 -17.10
CA VAL A 636 -8.80 -10.75 -18.10
C VAL A 636 -7.99 -10.58 -19.41
N MET A 637 -6.69 -10.34 -19.27
CA MET A 637 -5.82 -10.20 -20.45
C MET A 637 -5.62 -11.54 -21.17
N LYS A 638 -5.56 -12.66 -20.44
CA LYS A 638 -5.51 -14.01 -21.03
C LYS A 638 -6.78 -14.35 -21.80
N GLU A 639 -7.94 -14.03 -21.25
CA GLU A 639 -9.23 -14.19 -21.93
C GLU A 639 -9.32 -13.31 -23.18
N SER A 640 -8.84 -12.07 -23.11
CA SER A 640 -8.76 -11.16 -24.26
C SER A 640 -7.89 -11.72 -25.39
N ALA A 641 -6.76 -12.35 -25.04
CA ALA A 641 -5.91 -13.02 -26.03
C ALA A 641 -6.61 -14.23 -26.69
N GLN A 642 -7.31 -15.04 -25.90
CA GLN A 642 -8.11 -16.16 -26.42
C GLN A 642 -9.24 -15.70 -27.34
N ALA A 643 -9.92 -14.59 -26.99
CA ALA A 643 -10.97 -13.98 -27.80
C ALA A 643 -10.40 -13.48 -29.14
N ALA A 644 -9.23 -12.84 -29.13
CA ALA A 644 -8.55 -12.38 -30.34
C ALA A 644 -8.18 -13.55 -31.28
N VAL A 645 -7.59 -14.62 -30.74
CA VAL A 645 -7.24 -15.82 -31.55
C VAL A 645 -8.49 -16.50 -32.09
N THR A 646 -9.57 -16.57 -31.32
CA THR A 646 -10.87 -17.13 -31.76
C THR A 646 -11.46 -16.33 -32.90
N TYR A 647 -11.43 -14.99 -32.83
CA TYR A 647 -11.86 -14.11 -33.91
C TYR A 647 -11.03 -14.36 -35.19
N ILE A 648 -9.71 -14.39 -35.09
CA ILE A 648 -8.81 -14.65 -36.23
C ILE A 648 -9.17 -15.99 -36.88
N ARG A 649 -9.36 -17.03 -36.07
CA ARG A 649 -9.75 -18.36 -36.53
C ARG A 649 -11.07 -18.34 -37.32
N SER A 650 -12.05 -17.58 -36.85
CA SER A 650 -13.33 -17.45 -37.57
C SER A 650 -13.22 -16.69 -38.89
N ARG A 651 -12.14 -15.94 -39.12
CA ARG A 651 -11.90 -15.07 -40.28
C ARG A 651 -10.68 -15.50 -41.10
N ALA A 652 -10.08 -16.62 -40.79
CA ALA A 652 -8.79 -17.03 -41.35
C ALA A 652 -8.77 -16.94 -42.91
N GLN A 653 -9.78 -17.47 -43.61
CA GLN A 653 -9.84 -17.41 -45.06
C GLN A 653 -9.88 -15.99 -45.61
N LEU A 654 -10.65 -15.09 -44.96
CA LEU A 654 -10.75 -13.68 -45.38
C LEU A 654 -9.44 -12.92 -45.16
N LEU A 655 -8.64 -13.34 -44.16
CA LEU A 655 -7.36 -12.74 -43.81
C LEU A 655 -6.19 -13.34 -44.63
N GLY A 656 -6.45 -14.34 -45.48
CA GLY A 656 -5.39 -15.05 -46.24
C GLY A 656 -4.55 -15.94 -45.34
N ILE A 657 -5.08 -16.38 -44.19
CA ILE A 657 -4.41 -17.27 -43.23
C ILE A 657 -4.91 -18.69 -43.45
N ASP A 658 -4.01 -19.69 -43.31
CA ASP A 658 -4.39 -21.09 -43.33
C ASP A 658 -5.51 -21.39 -42.32
N PRO A 659 -6.68 -21.90 -42.73
CA PRO A 659 -7.79 -22.19 -41.82
C PRO A 659 -7.42 -23.22 -40.72
N GLU A 660 -6.42 -24.07 -41.00
CA GLU A 660 -5.95 -25.12 -40.05
C GLU A 660 -4.76 -24.64 -39.19
N PHE A 661 -4.38 -23.35 -39.24
CA PHE A 661 -3.25 -22.80 -38.47
C PHE A 661 -3.30 -23.18 -36.99
N TYR A 662 -4.48 -23.27 -36.42
CA TYR A 662 -4.73 -23.63 -35.03
C TYR A 662 -4.36 -25.09 -34.67
N LYS A 663 -4.05 -25.94 -35.69
CA LYS A 663 -3.58 -27.30 -35.50
C LYS A 663 -2.08 -27.47 -35.75
N ASN A 664 -1.53 -26.62 -36.62
CA ASN A 664 -0.19 -26.78 -37.18
C ASN A 664 0.79 -25.69 -36.75
N LYS A 665 0.32 -24.63 -36.08
CA LYS A 665 1.14 -23.51 -35.62
C LYS A 665 0.96 -23.30 -34.14
N ASP A 666 2.06 -23.24 -33.43
CA ASP A 666 2.10 -22.76 -32.05
C ASP A 666 2.25 -21.24 -32.05
N ILE A 667 1.44 -20.55 -31.27
CA ILE A 667 1.44 -19.09 -31.16
C ILE A 667 1.90 -18.70 -29.77
N HIS A 668 3.01 -17.98 -29.71
CA HIS A 668 3.52 -17.43 -28.48
C HIS A 668 3.32 -15.92 -28.45
N ILE A 669 2.53 -15.44 -27.49
CA ILE A 669 2.28 -14.01 -27.26
C ILE A 669 3.06 -13.60 -26.02
N HIS A 670 3.96 -12.66 -26.19
CA HIS A 670 4.80 -12.16 -25.12
C HIS A 670 4.56 -10.66 -24.90
N PHE A 671 4.46 -10.29 -23.63
CA PHE A 671 4.47 -8.88 -23.19
C PHE A 671 5.78 -8.65 -22.42
N PRO A 672 6.72 -7.86 -22.97
CA PRO A 672 7.94 -7.51 -22.27
C PRO A 672 7.72 -6.88 -20.89
N GLU A 673 8.78 -6.79 -20.08
CA GLU A 673 8.70 -6.30 -18.68
C GLU A 673 7.83 -7.18 -17.76
N GLY A 674 8.12 -8.48 -17.72
CA GLY A 674 7.38 -9.47 -16.89
C GLY A 674 7.39 -9.21 -15.38
N ALA A 675 8.21 -8.29 -14.88
CA ALA A 675 8.22 -7.90 -13.47
C ALA A 675 6.96 -7.09 -13.05
N VAL A 676 6.27 -6.45 -14.00
CA VAL A 676 5.08 -5.65 -13.76
C VAL A 676 3.84 -6.47 -14.13
N PRO A 677 2.90 -6.72 -13.20
CA PRO A 677 1.64 -7.39 -13.51
C PRO A 677 0.84 -6.57 -14.52
N LYS A 678 0.28 -7.24 -15.53
CA LYS A 678 -0.53 -6.62 -16.57
C LYS A 678 -1.88 -7.31 -16.64
N ASP A 679 -2.96 -6.54 -16.50
CA ASP A 679 -4.32 -7.07 -16.63
C ASP A 679 -5.25 -6.04 -17.27
N GLY A 680 -6.28 -6.52 -17.95
CA GLY A 680 -7.30 -5.69 -18.58
C GLY A 680 -7.66 -6.11 -20.02
N PRO A 681 -8.86 -5.80 -20.47
CA PRO A 681 -9.35 -6.22 -21.78
C PRO A 681 -8.88 -5.33 -22.95
N SER A 682 -8.34 -4.13 -22.65
CA SER A 682 -8.06 -3.10 -23.66
C SER A 682 -6.91 -3.39 -24.63
N ALA A 683 -6.16 -4.48 -24.40
CA ALA A 683 -5.11 -4.95 -25.31
C ALA A 683 -5.63 -5.88 -26.41
N GLY A 684 -6.93 -6.20 -26.43
CA GLY A 684 -7.50 -7.20 -27.33
C GLY A 684 -7.27 -6.93 -28.81
N ILE A 685 -7.48 -5.69 -29.28
CA ILE A 685 -7.21 -5.32 -30.68
C ILE A 685 -5.72 -5.35 -30.99
N THR A 686 -4.86 -4.96 -30.04
CA THR A 686 -3.39 -4.99 -30.19
C THR A 686 -2.89 -6.41 -30.39
N ILE A 687 -3.33 -7.33 -29.54
CA ILE A 687 -3.04 -8.77 -29.65
C ILE A 687 -3.53 -9.31 -30.98
N CYS A 688 -4.76 -8.97 -31.38
CA CYS A 688 -5.35 -9.43 -32.62
C CYS A 688 -4.51 -9.02 -33.85
N ILE A 689 -4.11 -7.75 -33.93
CA ILE A 689 -3.28 -7.25 -35.03
C ILE A 689 -1.87 -7.84 -35.01
N ALA A 690 -1.28 -8.05 -33.83
CA ALA A 690 0.03 -8.68 -33.70
C ALA A 690 0.01 -10.14 -34.20
N VAL A 691 -1.01 -10.91 -33.82
CA VAL A 691 -1.18 -12.28 -34.30
C VAL A 691 -1.44 -12.34 -35.80
N ILE A 692 -2.29 -11.45 -36.36
CA ILE A 692 -2.50 -11.36 -37.81
C ILE A 692 -1.20 -11.02 -38.51
N SER A 693 -0.43 -10.05 -37.99
CA SER A 693 0.87 -9.67 -38.55
C SER A 693 1.83 -10.87 -38.61
N ALA A 694 1.95 -11.62 -37.53
CA ALA A 694 2.83 -12.79 -37.44
C ALA A 694 2.38 -13.92 -38.37
N LEU A 695 1.07 -14.21 -38.43
CA LEU A 695 0.51 -15.26 -39.29
C LEU A 695 0.59 -14.92 -40.79
N THR A 696 0.50 -13.65 -41.16
CA THR A 696 0.56 -13.17 -42.55
C THR A 696 1.94 -12.68 -42.94
N ASN A 697 2.92 -12.72 -42.02
CA ASN A 697 4.25 -12.17 -42.22
C ASN A 697 4.25 -10.73 -42.77
N THR A 698 3.29 -9.92 -42.35
CA THR A 698 3.11 -8.54 -42.82
C THR A 698 3.50 -7.57 -41.69
N PRO A 699 4.48 -6.67 -41.90
CA PRO A 699 4.91 -5.74 -40.84
C PRO A 699 3.84 -4.69 -40.53
N VAL A 700 3.74 -4.34 -39.24
CA VAL A 700 2.86 -3.29 -38.73
C VAL A 700 3.59 -1.96 -38.70
N ARG A 701 2.93 -0.87 -38.97
CA ARG A 701 3.49 0.48 -38.91
C ARG A 701 4.02 0.80 -37.52
N ARG A 702 5.27 1.24 -37.41
CA ARG A 702 5.98 1.60 -36.20
C ARG A 702 5.43 2.83 -35.46
N ASP A 703 4.80 3.75 -36.17
CA ASP A 703 4.25 5.01 -35.66
C ASP A 703 2.79 4.90 -35.22
N LEU A 704 2.28 3.67 -35.11
CA LEU A 704 0.92 3.34 -34.75
C LEU A 704 0.85 2.74 -33.35
N ALA A 705 -0.11 3.17 -32.55
CA ALA A 705 -0.52 2.50 -31.31
C ALA A 705 -2.04 2.30 -31.32
N MET A 706 -2.52 1.35 -30.53
CA MET A 706 -3.94 1.06 -30.48
C MET A 706 -4.39 0.62 -29.09
N THR A 707 -5.67 0.82 -28.83
CA THR A 707 -6.33 0.36 -27.60
C THR A 707 -7.79 0.05 -27.87
N GLY A 708 -8.29 -1.05 -27.32
CA GLY A 708 -9.69 -1.46 -27.51
C GLY A 708 -9.90 -2.90 -27.07
N GLU A 709 -11.04 -3.18 -26.47
CA GLU A 709 -11.48 -4.53 -26.16
C GLU A 709 -12.08 -5.17 -27.42
N ILE A 710 -11.76 -6.44 -27.67
CA ILE A 710 -12.26 -7.20 -28.81
C ILE A 710 -13.33 -8.19 -28.37
N THR A 711 -14.41 -8.29 -29.17
CA THR A 711 -15.38 -9.37 -29.04
C THR A 711 -15.11 -10.51 -30.02
N LEU A 712 -15.67 -11.69 -29.76
CA LEU A 712 -15.57 -12.86 -30.66
C LEU A 712 -16.05 -12.60 -32.09
N ARG A 713 -16.82 -11.52 -32.33
CA ARG A 713 -17.32 -11.10 -33.63
C ARG A 713 -16.52 -9.96 -34.27
N GLY A 714 -15.41 -9.53 -33.62
CA GLY A 714 -14.54 -8.45 -34.12
C GLY A 714 -15.05 -7.04 -33.84
N ARG A 715 -16.11 -6.88 -33.03
CA ARG A 715 -16.54 -5.54 -32.59
C ARG A 715 -15.54 -5.05 -31.56
N ILE A 716 -15.35 -3.74 -31.53
CA ILE A 716 -14.43 -3.08 -30.59
C ILE A 716 -15.27 -2.32 -29.59
N LEU A 717 -15.05 -2.63 -28.31
CA LEU A 717 -15.73 -2.03 -27.17
C LEU A 717 -14.92 -0.88 -26.57
N PRO A 718 -15.58 0.08 -25.88
CA PRO A 718 -14.94 1.25 -25.30
C PRO A 718 -13.99 0.88 -24.15
N ILE A 719 -13.05 1.79 -23.89
CA ILE A 719 -12.00 1.63 -22.88
C ILE A 719 -11.93 2.86 -21.97
N GLY A 720 -11.35 2.69 -20.79
CA GLY A 720 -11.05 3.78 -19.87
C GLY A 720 -9.63 4.33 -20.03
N GLY A 721 -9.37 5.51 -19.44
CA GLY A 721 -8.05 6.14 -19.37
C GLY A 721 -7.50 6.60 -20.72
N LEU A 722 -8.36 7.07 -21.63
CA LEU A 722 -7.92 7.49 -22.96
C LEU A 722 -6.95 8.67 -22.91
N LYS A 723 -7.14 9.61 -21.99
CA LYS A 723 -6.26 10.76 -21.80
C LYS A 723 -4.83 10.32 -21.48
N GLU A 724 -4.65 9.47 -20.49
CA GLU A 724 -3.35 8.96 -20.08
C GLU A 724 -2.68 8.13 -21.18
N LYS A 725 -3.44 7.27 -21.85
CA LYS A 725 -2.98 6.43 -22.95
C LYS A 725 -2.43 7.26 -24.10
N THR A 726 -3.15 8.32 -24.49
CA THR A 726 -2.74 9.20 -25.60
C THR A 726 -1.54 10.06 -25.24
N MET A 727 -1.42 10.49 -24.00
CA MET A 727 -0.23 11.17 -23.49
C MET A 727 1.02 10.28 -23.58
N ALA A 728 0.90 9.00 -23.20
CA ALA A 728 1.99 8.04 -23.34
C ALA A 728 2.39 7.83 -24.81
N ALA A 729 1.42 7.70 -25.70
CA ALA A 729 1.66 7.57 -27.13
C ALA A 729 2.43 8.79 -27.69
N MET A 730 1.99 10.01 -27.37
CA MET A 730 2.68 11.24 -27.80
C MET A 730 4.11 11.31 -27.26
N ARG A 731 4.34 10.94 -26.00
CA ARG A 731 5.66 11.01 -25.33
C ARG A 731 6.70 10.19 -26.05
N ILE A 732 6.36 9.02 -26.57
CA ILE A 732 7.30 8.15 -27.31
C ILE A 732 7.39 8.48 -28.80
N GLY A 733 6.56 9.42 -29.31
CA GLY A 733 6.58 9.86 -30.70
C GLY A 733 5.66 9.06 -31.64
N ILE A 734 4.65 8.38 -31.14
CA ILE A 734 3.55 7.83 -31.95
C ILE A 734 2.83 8.98 -32.65
N THR A 735 2.45 8.76 -33.89
CA THR A 735 1.72 9.76 -34.69
C THR A 735 0.27 9.38 -34.93
N THR A 736 -0.07 8.10 -34.88
CA THR A 736 -1.41 7.59 -35.15
C THR A 736 -1.88 6.71 -34.00
N VAL A 737 -3.08 6.99 -33.47
CA VAL A 737 -3.71 6.18 -32.41
C VAL A 737 -5.06 5.67 -32.88
N ILE A 738 -5.26 4.35 -32.80
CA ILE A 738 -6.55 3.71 -33.06
C ILE A 738 -7.32 3.55 -31.75
N ILE A 739 -8.55 4.03 -31.74
CA ILE A 739 -9.43 3.99 -30.58
C ILE A 739 -10.82 3.47 -30.94
N PRO A 740 -11.57 2.92 -29.99
CA PRO A 740 -12.95 2.54 -30.18
C PRO A 740 -13.82 3.77 -30.58
N ARG A 741 -14.79 3.57 -31.45
CA ARG A 741 -15.70 4.63 -31.90
C ARG A 741 -16.48 5.28 -30.74
N GLU A 742 -16.87 4.48 -29.75
CA GLU A 742 -17.60 4.98 -28.58
C GLU A 742 -16.77 5.91 -27.69
N ASN A 743 -15.42 5.86 -27.78
CA ASN A 743 -14.50 6.79 -27.09
C ASN A 743 -14.28 8.11 -27.90
N GLU A 744 -14.96 8.34 -29.01
CA GLU A 744 -14.83 9.59 -29.76
C GLU A 744 -15.25 10.81 -28.93
N LYS A 745 -16.25 10.66 -28.07
CA LYS A 745 -16.67 11.68 -27.10
C LYS A 745 -15.56 12.06 -26.12
N ASP A 746 -14.70 11.11 -25.75
CA ASP A 746 -13.64 11.32 -24.76
C ASP A 746 -12.46 12.13 -25.34
N LEU A 747 -12.45 12.33 -26.70
CA LEU A 747 -11.46 13.20 -27.36
C LEU A 747 -11.58 14.67 -26.93
N GLU A 748 -12.73 15.10 -26.43
CA GLU A 748 -12.96 16.47 -25.95
C GLU A 748 -12.21 16.71 -24.63
N GLU A 749 -11.94 15.66 -23.85
CA GLU A 749 -11.22 15.74 -22.58
C GLU A 749 -9.69 15.70 -22.75
N ILE A 750 -9.20 15.39 -23.97
CA ILE A 750 -7.77 15.31 -24.26
C ILE A 750 -7.21 16.73 -24.40
N ASP A 751 -6.03 16.95 -23.80
CA ASP A 751 -5.29 18.20 -23.91
C ASP A 751 -5.12 18.62 -25.38
N PRO A 752 -5.37 19.88 -25.74
CA PRO A 752 -5.24 20.36 -27.12
C PRO A 752 -3.87 20.09 -27.74
N THR A 753 -2.79 20.10 -26.94
CA THR A 753 -1.43 19.82 -27.41
C THR A 753 -1.32 18.36 -27.86
N VAL A 754 -1.84 17.41 -27.06
CA VAL A 754 -1.87 15.98 -27.38
C VAL A 754 -2.76 15.72 -28.57
N ARG A 755 -3.95 16.36 -28.60
CA ARG A 755 -4.92 16.22 -29.69
C ARG A 755 -4.38 16.71 -31.03
N SER A 756 -3.58 17.78 -31.02
CA SER A 756 -2.96 18.30 -32.26
C SER A 756 -1.76 17.47 -32.73
N ALA A 757 -1.06 16.80 -31.82
CA ALA A 757 0.11 15.98 -32.13
C ALA A 757 -0.23 14.57 -32.65
N LEU A 758 -1.42 14.06 -32.35
CA LEU A 758 -1.85 12.69 -32.69
C LEU A 758 -2.97 12.68 -33.73
N LYS A 759 -2.87 11.76 -34.67
CA LYS A 759 -3.98 11.44 -35.60
C LYS A 759 -4.81 10.31 -34.97
N PHE A 760 -6.05 10.60 -34.65
CA PHE A 760 -6.99 9.61 -34.14
C PHE A 760 -7.73 8.89 -35.26
N VAL A 761 -7.83 7.58 -35.20
CA VAL A 761 -8.61 6.72 -36.05
C VAL A 761 -9.65 6.01 -35.17
N THR A 762 -10.91 6.42 -35.31
CA THR A 762 -12.03 5.83 -34.56
C THR A 762 -12.59 4.64 -35.32
N THR A 763 -12.81 3.52 -34.67
CA THR A 763 -13.33 2.31 -35.32
C THR A 763 -14.21 1.49 -34.38
N ASP A 764 -15.17 0.78 -34.96
CA ASP A 764 -16.13 -0.10 -34.31
C ASP A 764 -15.85 -1.60 -34.60
N HIS A 765 -14.94 -1.88 -35.56
CA HIS A 765 -14.63 -3.26 -35.99
C HIS A 765 -13.19 -3.43 -36.41
N VAL A 766 -12.63 -4.60 -36.11
CA VAL A 766 -11.21 -4.95 -36.39
C VAL A 766 -10.90 -4.86 -37.91
N ASP A 767 -11.84 -5.26 -38.79
CA ASP A 767 -11.59 -5.25 -40.23
C ASP A 767 -11.19 -3.85 -40.74
N LYS A 768 -11.66 -2.79 -40.09
CA LYS A 768 -11.33 -1.39 -40.46
C LYS A 768 -9.92 -0.98 -40.02
N ILE A 769 -9.35 -1.72 -39.05
CA ILE A 769 -7.98 -1.46 -38.55
C ILE A 769 -6.94 -1.98 -39.52
N LEU A 770 -7.23 -3.07 -40.25
CA LEU A 770 -6.27 -3.75 -41.09
C LEU A 770 -5.64 -2.83 -42.15
N ASP A 771 -6.47 -1.99 -42.79
CA ASP A 771 -6.01 -1.04 -43.83
C ASP A 771 -5.09 0.05 -43.22
N VAL A 772 -5.35 0.45 -41.98
CA VAL A 772 -4.54 1.46 -41.26
C VAL A 772 -3.24 0.88 -40.74
N ALA A 773 -3.30 -0.33 -40.17
CA ALA A 773 -2.16 -1.00 -39.54
C ALA A 773 -1.12 -1.52 -40.57
N PHE A 774 -1.61 -2.11 -41.65
CA PHE A 774 -0.76 -2.76 -42.67
C PHE A 774 -0.61 -1.95 -43.95
N GLY A 775 -1.45 -0.93 -44.13
CA GLY A 775 -1.47 -0.12 -45.35
C GLY A 775 -1.88 -0.93 -46.61
N ARG A 776 -1.55 -0.39 -47.78
CA ARG A 776 -1.87 -1.04 -49.07
C ARG A 776 -1.21 -2.42 -49.31
N ARG A 777 -0.22 -2.77 -48.49
CA ARG A 777 0.49 -4.06 -48.54
C ARG A 777 -0.39 -5.24 -48.18
N PHE A 778 -1.32 -5.06 -47.23
CA PHE A 778 -2.21 -6.14 -46.80
C PHE A 778 -3.24 -6.51 -47.87
N ALA A 779 -3.86 -5.52 -48.52
CA ALA A 779 -4.79 -5.77 -49.62
C ALA A 779 -4.11 -6.49 -50.82
N ALA A 780 -2.81 -6.25 -51.03
CA ALA A 780 -2.05 -6.93 -52.06
C ALA A 780 -1.67 -8.37 -51.66
N ALA A 781 -1.32 -8.60 -50.41
CA ALA A 781 -0.98 -9.92 -49.87
C ALA A 781 -2.22 -10.84 -49.86
N VAL A 782 -3.37 -10.32 -49.38
CA VAL A 782 -4.63 -11.07 -49.40
C VAL A 782 -5.10 -11.39 -50.84
N LYS A 783 -4.96 -10.46 -51.79
CA LYS A 783 -5.23 -10.74 -53.20
C LYS A 783 -4.28 -11.78 -53.80
N ALA A 784 -3.01 -11.76 -53.45
CA ALA A 784 -2.05 -12.76 -53.91
C ALA A 784 -2.38 -14.16 -53.37
N ALA A 785 -2.69 -14.28 -52.08
CA ALA A 785 -3.12 -15.53 -51.45
C ALA A 785 -4.42 -16.10 -52.04
N HIS A 786 -5.38 -15.24 -52.43
CA HIS A 786 -6.59 -15.70 -53.09
C HIS A 786 -6.32 -16.13 -54.56
N THR A 787 -5.38 -15.51 -55.27
CA THR A 787 -5.04 -15.90 -56.63
C THR A 787 -4.28 -17.24 -56.64
N ASP A 788 -3.39 -17.49 -55.70
CA ASP A 788 -2.65 -18.75 -55.54
C ASP A 788 -3.56 -19.91 -55.15
N ALA A 789 -4.52 -19.67 -54.20
CA ALA A 789 -5.52 -20.67 -53.82
C ALA A 789 -6.49 -21.03 -54.99
N HIS A 790 -6.83 -20.08 -55.86
CA HIS A 790 -7.58 -20.37 -57.08
C HIS A 790 -6.75 -21.08 -58.14
N ALA A 791 -5.46 -20.79 -58.24
CA ALA A 791 -4.56 -21.48 -59.15
C ALA A 791 -4.33 -22.93 -58.74
N ASP A 792 -4.18 -23.23 -57.48
CA ASP A 792 -4.02 -24.60 -56.94
C ASP A 792 -5.33 -25.40 -57.06
N ALA A 793 -6.49 -24.77 -56.79
CA ALA A 793 -7.80 -25.43 -57.02
C ALA A 793 -8.05 -25.75 -58.50
N ALA A 794 -7.61 -24.88 -59.43
CA ALA A 794 -7.70 -25.13 -60.88
C ALA A 794 -6.71 -26.24 -61.31
N ASN A 795 -5.56 -26.35 -60.73
CA ASN A 795 -4.56 -27.40 -61.03
C ASN A 795 -4.95 -28.80 -60.48
N VAL A 796 -5.75 -28.84 -59.42
CA VAL A 796 -6.29 -30.11 -58.84
C VAL A 796 -7.43 -30.63 -59.75
N ASN A 797 -8.25 -29.75 -60.35
CA ASN A 797 -9.30 -30.15 -61.30
C ASN A 797 -8.80 -30.54 -62.70
N LEU A 798 -7.53 -30.29 -63.00
CA LEU A 798 -6.90 -30.75 -64.29
C LEU A 798 -6.15 -32.08 -64.12
N ARG A 799 -6.11 -32.66 -62.96
CA ARG A 799 -5.49 -33.97 -62.65
C ARG A 799 -6.49 -35.05 -62.24
N GLN A 800 -7.78 -34.81 -62.32
CA GLN A 800 -8.88 -35.80 -62.36
C GLN A 800 -9.41 -35.92 -63.83
#